data_47596b47d8bb222091a41f814aa16d73
#
_entry.id   47596b47d8bb222091a41f814aa16d73
#
_cell.length_a   1.000
_cell.length_b   1.000
_cell.length_c   1.000
_cell.angle_alpha   90.00
_cell.angle_beta   90.00
_cell.angle_gamma   90.00
#
_symmetry.space_group_name_H-M   'P 1'
#
loop_
_entity.id
_entity.type
_entity.pdbx_description
1 polymer ?
#
loop_
_entity_poly.entity_id
_entity_poly.type
_entity_poly.pdbx_seq_one_letter_code
_entity_poly.pdbx_strand_id
1 'polypeptide(L)'
;MDKEYIQKVVAEFPEDVKQVMTVASVVCVEGLDLEVLCNICEPNCPQALYEVAEALCRGNWLLREHRRIHCNPAIADAVLERNAIGESRMKSLLINLKDYLEINPLDDYLSRRQYFVAARLLLDYAMEKWEDYLEKDLQFVSAFQTDAILFASNAELSFHRNPRQAVSSLEQRFDFRLLLFTFHVTGNQRAFDMMGALYSRIFRYDEATVCFETADPSPLLHQYQLMYLSEMYWNLGLLAKSFAYAYNAFRKNEMEEEADRNIMVCLYISRQCALNDSMDSSRMWLEKGKALIGKRRVPEIHPIRIMYLEIEALLANDNYSKANEYLEKSELMAIRLYGENSPELSMISYIRYELYVRLGMSRKSIEAYRDYVDFTHFNYGFSPADLSVLYSSIVDSCNERGSYCTAAIYEERMQDLHSDSDNASFAPGVRFFKALTEASNSLTHYDYELCAAHIEDARSIFFGEIKPDEETLEAIRPVFEGGAIPDFVMGTVYRRALADWDFEARLKRGDYAEARTLIEEELADEQNVKERLLLSVQQGRIDIKEGDTQTGIELWWDVVRRADASWRFEIAKFIAGCAAELELQSEAILFYETALQAESMIYAKTKDLAVALRSYAEILQTYGRQQKSDELFQQAIELLKATHDRDGVALAFWYWGSMKQDHEAEFLMSRAIKYWDREGVFDETLSHMNREYALALGQQGKMNEARTAARRAVDLYPGCYPDYLEEEIEEYL
;
A
#
# COMPACT_ATOMS: atom_id res chain seq x y z
N MET A 1 24.61 36.59 8.70
CA MET A 1 25.45 37.27 9.73
C MET A 1 26.88 36.76 9.56
N ASP A 2 27.87 37.66 9.76
CA ASP A 2 29.27 37.25 9.71
C ASP A 2 29.58 36.32 10.91
N LYS A 3 30.34 35.28 10.68
CA LYS A 3 30.71 34.26 11.67
C LYS A 3 31.47 34.86 12.86
N GLU A 4 32.42 35.77 12.61
CA GLU A 4 33.19 36.46 13.66
C GLU A 4 32.26 37.34 14.53
N TYR A 5 31.27 37.98 13.91
CA TYR A 5 30.28 38.78 14.65
C TYR A 5 29.43 37.90 15.58
N ILE A 6 28.93 36.75 15.08
CA ILE A 6 28.17 35.82 15.91
C ILE A 6 28.99 35.36 17.11
N GLN A 7 30.21 34.93 16.89
CA GLN A 7 31.12 34.46 17.94
C GLN A 7 31.42 35.54 19.01
N LYS A 8 31.55 36.78 18.57
CA LYS A 8 31.81 37.93 19.50
C LYS A 8 30.58 38.21 20.36
N VAL A 9 29.38 38.22 19.78
CA VAL A 9 28.14 38.49 20.51
C VAL A 9 27.81 37.36 21.50
N VAL A 10 27.94 36.09 21.06
CA VAL A 10 27.70 34.93 21.93
C VAL A 10 28.71 34.91 23.11
N ALA A 11 29.93 35.38 22.94
CA ALA A 11 30.91 35.47 24.00
C ALA A 11 30.48 36.46 25.14
N GLU A 12 29.63 37.42 24.81
CA GLU A 12 29.10 38.40 25.78
C GLU A 12 27.80 37.93 26.47
N PHE A 13 27.22 36.80 26.07
CA PHE A 13 26.01 36.27 26.71
C PHE A 13 26.28 35.85 28.17
N PRO A 14 25.28 35.96 29.06
CA PRO A 14 25.30 35.31 30.38
C PRO A 14 25.51 33.80 30.23
N GLU A 15 26.09 33.18 31.25
CA GLU A 15 26.50 31.78 31.17
C GLU A 15 25.33 30.81 30.94
N ASP A 16 24.18 31.07 31.55
CA ASP A 16 22.94 30.33 31.34
C ASP A 16 22.43 30.43 29.88
N VAL A 17 22.49 31.65 29.30
CA VAL A 17 22.13 31.90 27.90
C VAL A 17 23.08 31.19 26.98
N LYS A 18 24.39 31.20 27.23
CA LYS A 18 25.38 30.45 26.45
C LYS A 18 25.10 28.95 26.45
N GLN A 19 24.81 28.42 27.65
CA GLN A 19 24.52 26.97 27.77
C GLN A 19 23.29 26.56 26.97
N VAL A 20 22.18 27.29 27.08
CA VAL A 20 20.98 27.04 26.30
C VAL A 20 21.25 27.17 24.79
N MET A 21 21.96 28.23 24.39
CA MET A 21 22.29 28.48 23.00
C MET A 21 23.18 27.37 22.41
N THR A 22 24.17 26.91 23.21
CA THR A 22 25.08 25.82 22.77
C THR A 22 24.32 24.50 22.60
N VAL A 23 23.43 24.14 23.52
CA VAL A 23 22.59 22.94 23.40
C VAL A 23 21.61 23.08 22.22
N ALA A 24 20.95 24.25 22.10
CA ALA A 24 20.06 24.52 20.99
C ALA A 24 20.75 24.44 19.62
N SER A 25 22.02 24.81 19.54
CA SER A 25 22.84 24.71 18.33
C SER A 25 23.09 23.26 17.89
N VAL A 26 22.95 22.29 18.81
CA VAL A 26 23.01 20.86 18.49
C VAL A 26 21.62 20.32 18.18
N VAL A 27 20.64 20.52 19.08
CA VAL A 27 19.36 19.80 19.07
C VAL A 27 18.24 20.50 18.27
N CYS A 28 18.36 21.80 18.02
CA CYS A 28 17.32 22.55 17.31
C CYS A 28 17.58 22.75 15.81
N VAL A 29 18.57 22.07 15.23
CA VAL A 29 18.88 22.19 13.78
C VAL A 29 17.72 21.64 12.94
N GLU A 30 17.08 20.59 13.38
CA GLU A 30 15.93 19.95 12.71
C GLU A 30 14.57 20.45 13.22
N GLY A 31 14.56 21.35 14.19
CA GLY A 31 13.35 21.85 14.82
C GLY A 31 12.90 21.03 16.03
N LEU A 32 12.86 21.66 17.21
CA LEU A 32 12.51 21.04 18.47
C LEU A 32 11.48 21.91 19.21
N ASP A 33 10.57 21.28 19.97
CA ASP A 33 9.67 22.04 20.84
C ASP A 33 10.46 22.73 21.94
N LEU A 34 10.07 23.97 22.26
CA LEU A 34 10.70 24.79 23.28
C LEU A 34 10.69 24.08 24.64
N GLU A 35 9.59 23.41 24.94
CA GLU A 35 9.43 22.66 26.20
C GLU A 35 10.44 21.51 26.30
N VAL A 36 10.66 20.81 25.22
CA VAL A 36 11.62 19.69 25.12
C VAL A 36 13.05 20.21 25.38
N LEU A 37 13.44 21.33 24.76
CA LEU A 37 14.74 21.94 25.01
C LEU A 37 14.95 22.28 26.47
N CYS A 38 13.95 22.87 27.09
CA CYS A 38 14.02 23.27 28.51
C CYS A 38 14.13 22.06 29.44
N ASN A 39 13.35 21.01 29.18
CA ASN A 39 13.38 19.76 29.96
C ASN A 39 14.72 19.02 29.85
N ILE A 40 15.33 19.03 28.67
CA ILE A 40 16.64 18.42 28.48
C ILE A 40 17.73 19.18 29.22
N CYS A 41 17.68 20.51 29.17
CA CYS A 41 18.70 21.34 29.78
C CYS A 41 18.60 21.38 31.32
N GLU A 42 17.41 21.45 31.88
CA GLU A 42 17.16 21.58 33.34
C GLU A 42 15.81 20.95 33.73
N PRO A 43 15.75 19.64 33.91
CA PRO A 43 14.49 18.94 34.17
C PRO A 43 13.85 19.32 35.52
N ASN A 44 14.67 19.77 36.50
CA ASN A 44 14.17 20.14 37.82
C ASN A 44 13.51 21.53 37.87
N CYS A 45 13.87 22.42 36.94
CA CYS A 45 13.32 23.75 36.84
C CYS A 45 13.26 24.30 35.41
N PRO A 46 12.54 23.61 34.50
CA PRO A 46 12.50 23.97 33.09
C PRO A 46 11.93 25.37 32.83
N GLN A 47 11.10 25.87 33.76
CA GLN A 47 10.48 27.18 33.67
C GLN A 47 11.52 28.32 33.69
N ALA A 48 12.62 28.16 34.40
CA ALA A 48 13.67 29.16 34.45
C ALA A 48 14.36 29.37 33.11
N LEU A 49 14.48 28.30 32.31
CA LEU A 49 15.08 28.35 30.97
C LEU A 49 14.10 28.77 29.89
N TYR A 50 12.80 28.70 30.15
CA TYR A 50 11.79 29.07 29.18
C TYR A 50 11.90 30.54 28.77
N GLU A 51 12.10 31.43 29.77
CA GLU A 51 12.29 32.86 29.52
C GLU A 51 13.59 33.15 28.73
N VAL A 52 14.65 32.38 29.00
CA VAL A 52 15.94 32.49 28.29
C VAL A 52 15.75 32.08 26.84
N ALA A 53 15.13 30.94 26.59
CA ALA A 53 14.89 30.44 25.23
C ALA A 53 13.93 31.36 24.45
N GLU A 54 12.92 31.91 25.11
CA GLU A 54 12.04 32.93 24.51
C GLU A 54 12.77 34.22 24.16
N ALA A 55 13.73 34.64 25.04
CA ALA A 55 14.56 35.79 24.74
C ALA A 55 15.47 35.57 23.52
N LEU A 56 16.00 34.36 23.37
CA LEU A 56 16.76 33.96 22.18
C LEU A 56 15.89 33.98 20.91
N CYS A 57 14.65 33.56 21.02
CA CYS A 57 13.68 33.66 19.90
C CYS A 57 13.37 35.10 19.53
N ARG A 58 13.12 35.97 20.53
CA ARG A 58 12.88 37.39 20.28
C ARG A 58 14.09 38.13 19.69
N GLY A 59 15.29 37.65 20.02
CA GLY A 59 16.54 38.16 19.46
C GLY A 59 16.88 37.61 18.07
N ASN A 60 16.05 36.75 17.49
CA ASN A 60 16.29 36.04 16.22
C ASN A 60 17.56 35.16 16.22
N TRP A 61 18.01 34.70 17.38
CA TRP A 61 19.05 33.69 17.52
C TRP A 61 18.51 32.29 17.29
N LEU A 62 17.24 32.07 17.68
CA LEU A 62 16.44 30.92 17.39
C LEU A 62 15.21 31.38 16.60
N LEU A 63 14.84 30.67 15.56
CA LEU A 63 13.64 30.93 14.76
C LEU A 63 12.49 30.13 15.36
N ARG A 64 11.34 30.77 15.59
CA ARG A 64 10.16 30.09 16.11
C ARG A 64 9.14 29.90 15.00
N GLU A 65 8.81 28.64 14.76
CA GLU A 65 7.71 28.24 13.88
C GLU A 65 6.67 27.47 14.69
N HIS A 66 5.55 28.14 15.01
CA HIS A 66 4.51 27.61 15.90
C HIS A 66 5.07 27.24 17.31
N ARG A 67 5.11 25.93 17.63
CA ARG A 67 5.70 25.43 18.89
C ARG A 67 7.18 25.10 18.76
N ARG A 68 7.67 24.87 17.53
CA ARG A 68 9.04 24.46 17.28
C ARG A 68 9.98 25.66 17.19
N ILE A 69 11.19 25.42 17.67
CA ILE A 69 12.30 26.35 17.54
C ILE A 69 13.38 25.71 16.66
N HIS A 70 13.96 26.52 15.81
CA HIS A 70 15.01 26.11 14.88
C HIS A 70 16.25 26.97 15.12
N CYS A 71 17.43 26.34 15.09
CA CYS A 71 18.69 27.04 15.05
C CYS A 71 19.19 27.09 13.61
N ASN A 72 19.52 28.28 13.10
CA ASN A 72 20.09 28.40 11.78
C ASN A 72 21.47 27.69 11.75
N PRO A 73 21.74 26.80 10.78
CA PRO A 73 23.00 26.04 10.71
C PRO A 73 24.25 26.91 10.78
N ALA A 74 24.26 28.08 10.12
CA ALA A 74 25.41 29.00 10.16
C ALA A 74 25.63 29.63 11.54
N ILE A 75 24.55 29.80 12.32
CA ILE A 75 24.66 30.26 13.73
C ILE A 75 25.14 29.10 14.59
N ALA A 76 24.58 27.90 14.40
CA ALA A 76 24.98 26.71 15.15
C ALA A 76 26.47 26.41 15.00
N ASP A 77 26.98 26.39 13.77
CA ASP A 77 28.41 26.18 13.49
C ASP A 77 29.28 27.22 14.18
N ALA A 78 28.90 28.51 14.08
CA ALA A 78 29.67 29.59 14.69
C ALA A 78 29.72 29.53 16.23
N VAL A 79 28.63 29.07 16.85
CA VAL A 79 28.52 28.86 18.29
C VAL A 79 29.36 27.66 18.71
N LEU A 80 29.23 26.54 18.06
CA LEU A 80 29.85 25.27 18.46
C LEU A 80 31.37 25.26 18.26
N GLU A 81 31.92 26.07 17.36
CA GLU A 81 33.36 26.22 17.23
C GLU A 81 34.07 26.80 18.45
N ARG A 82 33.40 27.68 19.20
CA ARG A 82 33.95 28.30 20.40
C ARG A 82 33.39 27.79 21.71
N ASN A 83 32.16 27.30 21.68
CA ASN A 83 31.43 26.88 22.87
C ASN A 83 31.02 25.41 22.71
N ALA A 84 31.97 24.50 22.79
CA ALA A 84 31.68 23.07 22.74
C ALA A 84 30.96 22.62 24.02
N ILE A 85 30.00 21.68 23.88
CA ILE A 85 29.40 21.01 25.04
C ILE A 85 30.50 20.13 25.66
N GLY A 86 30.83 20.34 26.92
CA GLY A 86 31.80 19.53 27.62
C GLY A 86 31.26 18.12 27.95
N GLU A 87 32.15 17.13 28.05
CA GLU A 87 31.79 15.73 28.29
C GLU A 87 30.88 15.53 29.52
N SER A 88 31.15 16.18 30.64
CA SER A 88 30.31 16.09 31.84
C SER A 88 28.90 16.66 31.61
N ARG A 89 28.80 17.73 30.83
CA ARG A 89 27.48 18.31 30.49
C ARG A 89 26.74 17.43 29.50
N MET A 90 27.42 16.84 28.54
CA MET A 90 26.83 15.88 27.61
C MET A 90 26.23 14.70 28.36
N LYS A 91 26.95 14.12 29.32
CA LYS A 91 26.42 13.05 30.18
C LYS A 91 25.15 13.49 30.91
N SER A 92 25.17 14.69 31.48
CA SER A 92 23.97 15.21 32.19
C SER A 92 22.76 15.37 31.26
N LEU A 93 22.96 15.89 30.04
CA LEU A 93 21.87 16.07 29.07
C LEU A 93 21.27 14.72 28.66
N LEU A 94 22.11 13.73 28.42
CA LEU A 94 21.69 12.39 28.06
C LEU A 94 20.96 11.65 29.20
N ILE A 95 21.42 11.85 30.46
CA ILE A 95 20.74 11.35 31.67
C ILE A 95 19.35 12.00 31.81
N ASN A 96 19.26 13.31 31.65
CA ASN A 96 18.00 14.04 31.72
C ASN A 96 16.98 13.53 30.70
N LEU A 97 17.43 13.25 29.46
CA LEU A 97 16.61 12.66 28.43
C LEU A 97 16.08 11.27 28.81
N LYS A 98 16.99 10.42 29.32
CA LYS A 98 16.65 9.10 29.80
C LYS A 98 15.60 9.15 30.92
N ASP A 99 15.87 9.93 31.94
CA ASP A 99 15.00 10.05 33.11
C ASP A 99 13.61 10.56 32.70
N TYR A 100 13.53 11.50 31.76
CA TYR A 100 12.26 11.99 31.26
C TYR A 100 11.47 10.87 30.55
N LEU A 101 12.10 10.10 29.69
CA LEU A 101 11.47 9.01 28.95
C LEU A 101 11.03 7.84 29.86
N GLU A 102 11.74 7.60 30.96
CA GLU A 102 11.37 6.58 31.95
C GLU A 102 10.18 7.04 32.84
N ILE A 103 10.13 8.30 33.19
CA ILE A 103 9.08 8.85 34.06
C ILE A 103 7.77 9.06 33.29
N ASN A 104 7.85 9.35 31.99
CA ASN A 104 6.71 9.66 31.13
C ASN A 104 6.51 8.60 30.02
N PRO A 105 6.27 7.34 30.36
CA PRO A 105 6.18 6.24 29.36
C PRO A 105 4.93 6.34 28.48
N LEU A 106 3.91 7.11 28.89
CA LEU A 106 2.62 7.27 28.23
C LEU A 106 2.48 8.59 27.47
N ASP A 107 3.55 9.40 27.43
CA ASP A 107 3.50 10.61 26.64
C ASP A 107 3.20 10.31 25.18
N ASP A 108 2.45 11.23 24.61
CA ASP A 108 2.07 11.23 23.22
C ASP A 108 3.29 10.98 22.31
N TYR A 109 3.10 10.16 21.28
CA TYR A 109 4.13 9.74 20.34
C TYR A 109 4.94 10.91 19.76
N LEU A 110 4.28 12.04 19.46
CA LEU A 110 4.95 13.22 18.89
C LEU A 110 5.90 13.89 19.90
N SER A 111 5.50 13.97 21.15
CA SER A 111 6.37 14.49 22.23
C SER A 111 7.57 13.58 22.42
N ARG A 112 7.35 12.26 22.51
CA ARG A 112 8.45 11.28 22.65
C ARG A 112 9.42 11.34 21.49
N ARG A 113 8.92 11.44 20.26
CA ARG A 113 9.76 11.55 19.05
C ARG A 113 10.75 12.71 19.14
N GLN A 114 10.33 13.85 19.68
CA GLN A 114 11.19 15.00 19.80
C GLN A 114 12.36 14.77 20.79
N TYR A 115 12.11 14.07 21.90
CA TYR A 115 13.18 13.67 22.81
C TYR A 115 14.18 12.72 22.14
N PHE A 116 13.70 11.83 21.27
CA PHE A 116 14.57 10.93 20.51
C PHE A 116 15.42 11.66 19.47
N VAL A 117 14.84 12.64 18.77
CA VAL A 117 15.57 13.51 17.86
C VAL A 117 16.69 14.24 18.59
N ALA A 118 16.38 14.82 19.74
CA ALA A 118 17.36 15.52 20.55
C ALA A 118 18.48 14.59 21.05
N ALA A 119 18.14 13.39 21.49
CA ALA A 119 19.11 12.40 21.94
C ALA A 119 20.04 11.95 20.81
N ARG A 120 19.53 11.72 19.61
CA ARG A 120 20.33 11.42 18.43
C ARG A 120 21.34 12.52 18.16
N LEU A 121 20.86 13.75 18.04
CA LEU A 121 21.72 14.87 17.69
C LEU A 121 22.81 15.09 18.74
N LEU A 122 22.51 14.88 20.03
CA LEU A 122 23.51 14.94 21.09
C LEU A 122 24.52 13.78 20.99
N LEU A 123 24.08 12.57 20.66
CA LEU A 123 24.98 11.43 20.47
C LEU A 123 25.87 11.63 19.26
N ASP A 124 25.30 12.03 18.10
CA ASP A 124 26.09 12.35 16.91
C ASP A 124 27.18 13.38 17.19
N TYR A 125 26.81 14.45 17.92
CA TYR A 125 27.77 15.46 18.34
C TYR A 125 28.84 14.91 19.29
N ALA A 126 28.45 14.08 20.27
CA ALA A 126 29.39 13.47 21.21
C ALA A 126 30.41 12.58 20.50
N MET A 127 29.96 11.82 19.51
CA MET A 127 30.79 10.91 18.73
C MET A 127 31.75 11.64 17.81
N GLU A 128 31.30 12.72 17.18
CA GLU A 128 32.15 13.56 16.34
C GLU A 128 33.26 14.24 17.13
N LYS A 129 32.99 14.58 18.41
CA LYS A 129 33.95 15.23 19.30
C LYS A 129 34.89 14.27 20.04
N TRP A 130 34.42 13.07 20.36
CA TRP A 130 35.15 12.08 21.17
C TRP A 130 35.04 10.70 20.50
N GLU A 131 35.98 10.41 19.61
CA GLU A 131 36.01 9.27 18.70
C GLU A 131 35.76 7.90 19.39
N ASP A 132 36.14 7.74 20.65
CA ASP A 132 35.97 6.52 21.46
C ASP A 132 35.06 6.74 22.68
N TYR A 133 34.19 7.74 22.65
CA TYR A 133 33.42 8.14 23.84
C TYR A 133 32.62 7.00 24.45
N LEU A 134 31.99 6.19 23.64
CA LEU A 134 31.13 5.08 24.08
C LEU A 134 31.92 3.82 24.44
N GLU A 135 33.10 3.63 23.88
CA GLU A 135 33.98 2.53 24.27
C GLU A 135 34.62 2.75 25.64
N LYS A 136 34.77 4.01 26.06
CA LYS A 136 35.38 4.38 27.33
C LYS A 136 34.45 4.33 28.54
N ASP A 137 33.14 4.43 28.36
CA ASP A 137 32.19 4.48 29.45
C ASP A 137 31.03 3.48 29.31
N LEU A 138 31.39 2.21 29.47
CA LEU A 138 30.48 1.07 29.46
C LEU A 138 29.31 1.21 30.45
N GLN A 139 29.57 1.79 31.64
CA GLN A 139 28.53 2.01 32.65
C GLN A 139 27.54 3.09 32.20
N PHE A 140 28.02 4.12 31.53
CA PHE A 140 27.19 5.17 31.01
C PHE A 140 26.29 4.64 29.86
N VAL A 141 26.84 3.85 28.94
CA VAL A 141 26.08 3.22 27.86
C VAL A 141 25.10 2.19 28.40
N SER A 142 25.46 1.43 29.44
CA SER A 142 24.53 0.48 30.07
C SER A 142 23.46 1.17 30.91
N ALA A 143 23.76 2.32 31.52
CA ALA A 143 22.77 3.17 32.17
C ALA A 143 21.83 3.86 31.16
N PHE A 144 22.29 4.07 29.98
CA PHE A 144 21.45 4.27 28.83
C PHE A 144 20.84 2.91 28.48
N GLN A 145 20.05 2.29 29.30
CA GLN A 145 19.10 1.26 28.85
C GLN A 145 18.23 1.84 27.76
N THR A 146 18.95 2.34 26.82
CA THR A 146 18.41 3.08 25.78
C THR A 146 17.66 2.10 25.06
N ASP A 147 16.65 2.12 25.64
CA ASP A 147 15.58 1.93 24.80
C ASP A 147 16.08 2.13 23.39
N ALA A 148 16.15 1.10 22.69
CA ALA A 148 16.30 1.02 21.26
C ALA A 148 15.48 2.08 20.50
N ILE A 149 14.56 2.71 21.17
CA ILE A 149 13.82 3.89 20.78
C ILE A 149 14.72 5.03 20.31
N LEU A 150 15.89 5.20 20.90
CA LEU A 150 16.90 6.15 20.41
C LEU A 150 17.37 5.78 19.01
N PHE A 151 17.45 4.51 18.73
CA PHE A 151 17.89 4.02 17.44
C PHE A 151 16.78 4.00 16.41
N ALA A 152 15.54 3.79 16.83
CA ALA A 152 14.39 4.00 15.97
C ALA A 152 14.42 5.39 15.38
N SER A 153 14.59 6.39 16.24
CA SER A 153 14.63 7.78 15.79
C SER A 153 15.80 8.08 14.90
N ASN A 154 16.96 7.53 15.19
CA ASN A 154 18.14 7.70 14.34
C ASN A 154 17.95 7.08 12.97
N ALA A 155 17.50 5.87 12.96
CA ALA A 155 17.21 5.15 11.75
C ALA A 155 16.09 5.84 10.95
N GLU A 156 15.00 6.24 11.59
CA GLU A 156 13.91 6.97 10.95
C GLU A 156 14.36 8.29 10.34
N LEU A 157 15.14 9.08 11.05
CA LEU A 157 15.57 10.39 10.57
C LEU A 157 16.62 10.31 9.46
N SER A 158 17.50 9.34 9.51
CA SER A 158 18.45 9.08 8.40
C SER A 158 17.72 8.51 7.19
N PHE A 159 16.65 7.76 7.41
CA PHE A 159 15.80 7.16 6.40
C PHE A 159 15.03 8.19 5.57
N HIS A 160 14.71 9.36 6.13
CA HIS A 160 14.02 10.45 5.42
C HIS A 160 14.78 10.97 4.20
N ARG A 161 16.10 10.90 4.18
CA ARG A 161 16.90 11.48 3.11
C ARG A 161 17.30 10.48 2.04
N ASN A 162 17.72 9.31 2.44
CA ASN A 162 18.05 8.20 1.55
C ASN A 162 18.09 6.89 2.37
N PRO A 163 17.08 6.01 2.27
CA PRO A 163 17.00 4.81 3.09
C PRO A 163 18.19 3.87 2.95
N ARG A 164 18.78 3.75 1.75
CA ARG A 164 19.93 2.89 1.51
C ARG A 164 21.19 3.47 2.09
N GLN A 165 21.39 4.76 1.91
CA GLN A 165 22.51 5.44 2.53
C GLN A 165 22.39 5.42 4.06
N ALA A 166 21.16 5.45 4.59
CA ALA A 166 20.91 5.28 6.03
C ALA A 166 21.32 3.90 6.51
N VAL A 167 20.93 2.82 5.84
CA VAL A 167 21.33 1.45 6.21
C VAL A 167 22.81 1.23 6.02
N SER A 168 23.38 1.62 4.88
CA SER A 168 24.83 1.56 4.66
C SER A 168 25.60 2.39 5.69
N SER A 169 25.08 3.54 6.08
CA SER A 169 25.65 4.36 7.14
C SER A 169 25.50 3.73 8.52
N LEU A 170 24.38 3.06 8.82
CA LEU A 170 24.19 2.30 10.06
C LEU A 170 25.15 1.12 10.16
N GLU A 171 25.40 0.41 9.06
CA GLU A 171 26.37 -0.68 9.00
C GLU A 171 27.82 -0.23 9.14
N GLN A 172 28.15 0.94 8.62
CA GLN A 172 29.52 1.49 8.60
C GLN A 172 29.81 2.41 9.76
N ARG A 173 28.77 3.00 10.35
CA ARG A 173 28.87 3.97 11.43
C ARG A 173 28.77 3.31 12.79
N PHE A 174 29.12 4.11 13.74
CA PHE A 174 28.96 3.91 15.15
C PHE A 174 27.54 3.52 15.59
N ASP A 175 26.49 3.97 14.91
CA ASP A 175 25.09 3.66 15.24
C ASP A 175 24.83 2.16 15.20
N PHE A 176 25.37 1.45 14.22
CA PHE A 176 25.28 -0.02 14.16
C PHE A 176 26.13 -0.70 15.25
N ARG A 177 27.34 -0.20 15.49
CA ARG A 177 28.19 -0.67 16.60
C ARG A 177 27.53 -0.44 17.95
N LEU A 178 26.87 0.71 18.10
CA LEU A 178 26.15 1.04 19.31
C LEU A 178 24.92 0.14 19.52
N LEU A 179 24.18 -0.19 18.47
CA LEU A 179 23.08 -1.15 18.50
C LEU A 179 23.56 -2.53 18.93
N LEU A 180 24.58 -3.05 18.27
CA LEU A 180 25.22 -4.32 18.64
C LEU A 180 25.77 -4.29 20.06
N PHE A 181 26.44 -3.21 20.42
CA PHE A 181 27.00 -3.02 21.75
C PHE A 181 25.91 -2.94 22.82
N THR A 182 24.83 -2.20 22.59
CA THR A 182 23.69 -2.11 23.50
C THR A 182 23.05 -3.48 23.67
N PHE A 183 22.91 -4.26 22.60
CA PHE A 183 22.42 -5.62 22.67
C PHE A 183 23.35 -6.53 23.50
N HIS A 184 24.66 -6.52 23.25
CA HIS A 184 25.61 -7.36 23.98
C HIS A 184 25.74 -7.00 25.45
N VAL A 185 25.65 -5.73 25.80
CA VAL A 185 25.78 -5.28 27.21
C VAL A 185 24.49 -5.35 27.99
N THR A 186 23.36 -5.04 27.36
CA THR A 186 22.07 -4.96 28.05
C THR A 186 21.16 -6.15 27.78
N GLY A 187 21.47 -6.99 26.81
CA GLY A 187 20.55 -8.01 26.28
C GLY A 187 19.28 -7.41 25.66
N ASN A 188 19.29 -6.10 25.42
CA ASN A 188 18.12 -5.39 24.92
C ASN A 188 17.95 -5.61 23.41
N GLN A 189 16.99 -6.40 23.09
CA GLN A 189 16.65 -6.91 21.78
C GLN A 189 16.02 -5.91 20.84
N ARG A 190 15.45 -4.84 21.39
CA ARG A 190 14.71 -3.82 20.64
C ARG A 190 15.56 -3.14 19.55
N ALA A 191 16.88 -3.14 19.75
CA ALA A 191 17.83 -2.68 18.73
C ALA A 191 17.77 -3.52 17.46
N PHE A 192 17.70 -4.85 17.60
CA PHE A 192 17.55 -5.74 16.44
C PHE A 192 16.19 -5.63 15.78
N ASP A 193 15.12 -5.44 16.55
CA ASP A 193 13.78 -5.23 16.00
C ASP A 193 13.72 -4.00 15.12
N MET A 194 14.38 -2.93 15.54
CA MET A 194 14.45 -1.69 14.77
C MET A 194 15.27 -1.85 13.49
N MET A 195 16.40 -2.56 13.57
CA MET A 195 17.18 -2.91 12.38
C MET A 195 16.37 -3.79 11.43
N GLY A 196 15.67 -4.79 11.95
CA GLY A 196 14.80 -5.64 11.16
C GLY A 196 13.69 -4.85 10.44
N ALA A 197 13.05 -3.92 11.13
CA ALA A 197 12.04 -3.05 10.54
C ALA A 197 12.62 -2.16 9.41
N LEU A 198 13.85 -1.66 9.59
CA LEU A 198 14.53 -0.88 8.56
C LEU A 198 14.90 -1.71 7.35
N TYR A 199 15.50 -2.88 7.59
CA TYR A 199 15.84 -3.80 6.50
C TYR A 199 14.59 -4.21 5.71
N SER A 200 13.49 -4.50 6.39
CA SER A 200 12.20 -4.80 5.75
C SER A 200 11.73 -3.67 4.82
N ARG A 201 11.86 -2.41 5.24
CA ARG A 201 11.44 -1.24 4.44
C ARG A 201 12.26 -1.00 3.19
N ILE A 202 13.49 -1.54 3.12
CA ILE A 202 14.36 -1.44 1.96
C ILE A 202 14.53 -2.77 1.21
N PHE A 203 13.61 -3.70 1.41
CA PHE A 203 13.55 -5.02 0.78
C PHE A 203 14.71 -5.98 1.13
N ARG A 204 15.47 -5.71 2.19
CA ARG A 204 16.50 -6.62 2.69
C ARG A 204 15.89 -7.60 3.70
N TYR A 205 15.03 -8.48 3.18
CA TYR A 205 14.19 -9.34 4.00
C TYR A 205 14.97 -10.46 4.72
N ASP A 206 16.07 -10.94 4.15
CA ASP A 206 16.90 -11.96 4.78
C ASP A 206 17.55 -11.41 6.05
N GLU A 207 18.11 -10.20 5.97
CA GLU A 207 18.68 -9.51 7.11
C GLU A 207 17.62 -9.09 8.13
N ALA A 208 16.44 -8.68 7.66
CA ALA A 208 15.31 -8.40 8.54
C ALA A 208 14.90 -9.64 9.33
N THR A 209 14.80 -10.80 8.67
CA THR A 209 14.48 -12.08 9.29
C THR A 209 15.54 -12.47 10.33
N VAL A 210 16.83 -12.37 9.99
CA VAL A 210 17.91 -12.63 10.94
C VAL A 210 17.80 -11.73 12.16
N CYS A 211 17.53 -10.43 11.97
CA CYS A 211 17.35 -9.51 13.09
C CYS A 211 16.17 -9.90 13.99
N PHE A 212 15.03 -10.31 13.42
CA PHE A 212 13.84 -10.68 14.19
C PHE A 212 13.93 -12.05 14.84
N GLU A 213 14.66 -13.02 14.25
CA GLU A 213 14.76 -14.38 14.74
C GLU A 213 15.94 -14.63 15.69
N THR A 214 16.99 -13.82 15.61
CA THR A 214 18.23 -14.02 16.42
C THR A 214 18.02 -13.73 17.89
N ALA A 215 16.92 -13.22 18.25
CA ALA A 215 16.68 -12.59 19.49
C ALA A 215 15.78 -13.42 20.41
N ASP A 216 16.24 -13.66 21.66
CA ASP A 216 15.42 -14.24 22.73
C ASP A 216 14.56 -13.12 23.36
N PRO A 217 13.25 -13.09 23.10
CA PRO A 217 12.45 -11.90 23.30
C PRO A 217 12.08 -11.66 24.76
N SER A 218 12.26 -10.42 25.20
CA SER A 218 11.53 -9.99 26.39
C SER A 218 10.02 -10.03 26.11
N PRO A 219 9.18 -10.40 27.05
CA PRO A 219 7.74 -10.55 26.84
C PRO A 219 7.05 -9.33 26.19
N LEU A 220 7.44 -8.13 26.55
CA LEU A 220 6.84 -6.89 26.07
C LEU A 220 7.18 -6.53 24.59
N LEU A 221 8.32 -6.98 24.10
CA LEU A 221 8.84 -6.61 22.78
C LEU A 221 8.47 -7.61 21.70
N HIS A 222 8.27 -8.82 22.09
CA HIS A 222 7.97 -9.93 21.21
C HIS A 222 6.72 -9.75 20.34
N GLN A 223 5.74 -8.99 20.83
CA GLN A 223 4.53 -8.68 20.08
C GLN A 223 4.79 -7.83 18.85
N TYR A 224 5.59 -6.78 18.99
CA TYR A 224 5.94 -5.92 17.88
C TYR A 224 6.75 -6.70 16.84
N GLN A 225 7.68 -7.54 17.29
CA GLN A 225 8.44 -8.44 16.42
C GLN A 225 7.50 -9.34 15.62
N LEU A 226 6.58 -10.02 16.30
CA LEU A 226 5.63 -10.92 15.64
C LEU A 226 4.75 -10.18 14.62
N MET A 227 4.34 -8.95 14.91
CA MET A 227 3.58 -8.14 13.96
C MET A 227 4.45 -7.64 12.79
N TYR A 228 5.70 -7.23 13.03
CA TYR A 228 6.64 -6.90 11.96
C TYR A 228 6.95 -8.10 11.07
N LEU A 229 7.18 -9.27 11.64
CA LEU A 229 7.34 -10.51 10.87
C LEU A 229 6.08 -10.85 10.07
N SER A 230 4.92 -10.69 10.67
CA SER A 230 3.64 -10.89 9.97
C SER A 230 3.51 -9.97 8.75
N GLU A 231 3.77 -8.68 8.92
CA GLU A 231 3.72 -7.69 7.84
C GLU A 231 4.79 -7.95 6.77
N MET A 232 6.01 -8.29 7.19
CA MET A 232 7.09 -8.66 6.28
C MET A 232 6.71 -9.88 5.43
N TYR A 233 6.22 -10.96 6.05
CA TYR A 233 5.81 -12.15 5.31
C TYR A 233 4.60 -11.90 4.41
N TRP A 234 3.73 -10.97 4.80
CA TRP A 234 2.67 -10.50 3.90
C TRP A 234 3.24 -9.85 2.63
N ASN A 235 4.18 -8.91 2.79
CA ASN A 235 4.83 -8.22 1.68
C ASN A 235 5.65 -9.17 0.80
N LEU A 236 6.15 -10.27 1.36
CA LEU A 236 6.81 -11.36 0.62
C LEU A 236 5.82 -12.23 -0.17
N GLY A 237 4.51 -12.11 0.06
CA GLY A 237 3.49 -12.98 -0.51
C GLY A 237 3.36 -14.33 0.20
N LEU A 238 4.01 -14.49 1.37
CA LEU A 238 4.00 -15.70 2.18
C LEU A 238 2.87 -15.65 3.23
N LEU A 239 1.63 -15.66 2.75
CA LEU A 239 0.43 -15.33 3.53
C LEU A 239 0.23 -16.24 4.74
N ALA A 240 0.45 -17.53 4.60
CA ALA A 240 0.34 -18.50 5.70
C ALA A 240 1.28 -18.16 6.86
N LYS A 241 2.54 -17.84 6.58
CA LYS A 241 3.51 -17.39 7.60
C LYS A 241 3.07 -16.07 8.23
N SER A 242 2.59 -15.12 7.44
CA SER A 242 2.04 -13.86 7.96
C SER A 242 0.95 -14.12 9.00
N PHE A 243 -0.04 -14.94 8.69
CA PHE A 243 -1.12 -15.28 9.62
C PHE A 243 -0.61 -16.03 10.86
N ALA A 244 0.38 -16.91 10.73
CA ALA A 244 0.97 -17.62 11.87
C ALA A 244 1.60 -16.65 12.87
N TYR A 245 2.36 -15.66 12.39
CA TYR A 245 2.98 -14.65 13.24
C TYR A 245 1.95 -13.70 13.87
N ALA A 246 0.94 -13.25 13.11
CA ALA A 246 -0.14 -12.42 13.66
C ALA A 246 -0.92 -13.16 14.77
N TYR A 247 -1.23 -14.42 14.54
CA TYR A 247 -1.94 -15.23 15.55
C TYR A 247 -1.09 -15.48 16.80
N ASN A 248 0.20 -15.70 16.64
CA ASN A 248 1.11 -15.80 17.78
C ASN A 248 1.15 -14.49 18.58
N ALA A 249 1.15 -13.34 17.94
CA ALA A 249 1.03 -12.04 18.60
C ALA A 249 -0.30 -11.94 19.39
N PHE A 250 -1.42 -12.32 18.78
CA PHE A 250 -2.73 -12.34 19.42
C PHE A 250 -2.73 -13.21 20.69
N ARG A 251 -2.27 -14.45 20.59
CA ARG A 251 -2.23 -15.39 21.73
C ARG A 251 -1.38 -14.86 22.88
N LYS A 252 -0.26 -14.24 22.56
CA LYS A 252 0.63 -13.71 23.58
C LYS A 252 0.00 -12.53 24.30
N ASN A 253 -0.66 -11.63 23.60
CA ASN A 253 -1.41 -10.53 24.18
C ASN A 253 -2.59 -10.98 25.06
N GLU A 254 -3.23 -12.11 24.75
CA GLU A 254 -4.25 -12.70 25.61
C GLU A 254 -3.69 -13.13 26.96
N MET A 255 -2.47 -13.68 26.96
CA MET A 255 -1.79 -14.13 28.18
C MET A 255 -1.33 -12.95 29.06
N GLU A 256 -1.01 -11.80 28.43
CA GLU A 256 -0.53 -10.60 29.11
C GLU A 256 -1.65 -9.60 29.42
N GLU A 257 -2.89 -9.91 29.08
CA GLU A 257 -4.07 -9.05 29.31
C GLU A 257 -4.09 -7.72 28.53
N GLU A 258 -3.36 -7.61 27.42
CA GLU A 258 -3.17 -6.41 26.60
C GLU A 258 -4.31 -6.25 25.55
N ALA A 259 -5.49 -5.84 25.98
CA ALA A 259 -6.67 -5.78 25.12
C ALA A 259 -6.55 -4.79 23.95
N ASP A 260 -5.92 -3.63 24.15
CA ASP A 260 -5.78 -2.60 23.10
C ASP A 260 -4.89 -3.08 21.95
N ARG A 261 -3.81 -3.78 22.26
CA ARG A 261 -2.93 -4.39 21.25
C ARG A 261 -3.64 -5.49 20.48
N ASN A 262 -4.42 -6.31 21.18
CA ASN A 262 -5.21 -7.36 20.52
C ASN A 262 -6.27 -6.80 19.58
N ILE A 263 -6.85 -5.65 19.87
CA ILE A 263 -7.74 -4.94 18.94
C ILE A 263 -7.01 -4.68 17.61
N MET A 264 -5.76 -4.18 17.67
CA MET A 264 -4.98 -3.91 16.46
C MET A 264 -4.64 -5.20 15.68
N VAL A 265 -4.32 -6.30 16.37
CA VAL A 265 -4.10 -7.60 15.70
C VAL A 265 -5.39 -8.11 15.05
N CYS A 266 -6.54 -7.99 15.74
CA CYS A 266 -7.84 -8.35 15.16
C CYS A 266 -8.15 -7.53 13.90
N LEU A 267 -7.91 -6.22 13.94
CA LEU A 267 -8.06 -5.34 12.77
C LEU A 267 -7.15 -5.75 11.61
N TYR A 268 -5.89 -6.06 11.90
CA TYR A 268 -4.94 -6.50 10.89
C TYR A 268 -5.41 -7.78 10.21
N ILE A 269 -5.69 -8.85 10.98
CA ILE A 269 -6.14 -10.14 10.42
C ILE A 269 -7.46 -9.96 9.65
N SER A 270 -8.40 -9.18 10.20
CA SER A 270 -9.68 -8.90 9.54
C SER A 270 -9.48 -8.25 8.17
N ARG A 271 -8.60 -7.24 8.09
CA ARG A 271 -8.29 -6.57 6.82
C ARG A 271 -7.68 -7.50 5.80
N GLN A 272 -6.70 -8.28 6.21
CA GLN A 272 -6.05 -9.22 5.31
C GLN A 272 -7.05 -10.23 4.74
N CYS A 273 -8.00 -10.69 5.57
CA CYS A 273 -9.10 -11.53 5.10
C CYS A 273 -10.03 -10.78 4.13
N ALA A 274 -10.39 -9.54 4.42
CA ALA A 274 -11.30 -8.76 3.60
C ALA A 274 -10.70 -8.40 2.23
N LEU A 275 -9.41 -8.03 2.18
CA LEU A 275 -8.71 -7.73 0.93
C LEU A 275 -8.62 -8.94 -0.01
N ASN A 276 -8.76 -10.16 0.53
CA ASN A 276 -8.78 -11.41 -0.23
C ASN A 276 -10.17 -12.05 -0.29
N ASP A 277 -11.22 -11.24 -0.22
CA ASP A 277 -12.63 -11.64 -0.34
C ASP A 277 -13.11 -12.70 0.69
N SER A 278 -12.34 -12.95 1.76
CA SER A 278 -12.72 -13.85 2.85
C SER A 278 -13.54 -13.12 3.92
N MET A 279 -14.74 -12.66 3.56
CA MET A 279 -15.57 -11.79 4.39
C MET A 279 -16.04 -12.45 5.69
N ASP A 280 -16.28 -13.76 5.70
CA ASP A 280 -16.70 -14.48 6.91
C ASP A 280 -15.60 -14.49 7.95
N SER A 281 -14.35 -14.79 7.55
CA SER A 281 -13.19 -14.72 8.42
C SER A 281 -12.92 -13.28 8.89
N SER A 282 -13.10 -12.30 8.02
CA SER A 282 -12.99 -10.89 8.39
C SER A 282 -13.98 -10.51 9.50
N ARG A 283 -15.27 -10.84 9.32
CA ARG A 283 -16.32 -10.57 10.31
C ARG A 283 -16.06 -11.28 11.65
N MET A 284 -15.61 -12.51 11.61
CA MET A 284 -15.24 -13.28 12.81
C MET A 284 -14.18 -12.55 13.63
N TRP A 285 -13.12 -12.05 13.01
CA TRP A 285 -12.06 -11.32 13.69
C TRP A 285 -12.51 -9.95 14.21
N LEU A 286 -13.41 -9.26 13.49
CA LEU A 286 -14.03 -8.03 13.99
C LEU A 286 -14.88 -8.25 15.24
N GLU A 287 -15.67 -9.34 15.27
CA GLU A 287 -16.43 -9.69 16.47
C GLU A 287 -15.53 -10.07 17.66
N LYS A 288 -14.39 -10.73 17.42
CA LYS A 288 -13.37 -10.94 18.45
C LYS A 288 -12.84 -9.62 19.00
N GLY A 289 -12.48 -8.67 18.14
CA GLY A 289 -12.04 -7.33 18.53
C GLY A 289 -13.09 -6.58 19.37
N LYS A 290 -14.35 -6.59 18.94
CA LYS A 290 -15.47 -6.00 19.68
C LYS A 290 -15.70 -6.65 21.05
N ALA A 291 -15.55 -7.97 21.14
CA ALA A 291 -15.69 -8.70 22.40
C ALA A 291 -14.62 -8.32 23.44
N LEU A 292 -13.45 -7.86 23.01
CA LEU A 292 -12.40 -7.34 23.90
C LEU A 292 -12.83 -6.02 24.56
N ILE A 293 -13.55 -5.16 23.85
CA ILE A 293 -14.07 -3.89 24.38
C ILE A 293 -15.11 -4.15 25.47
N GLY A 294 -15.99 -5.16 25.27
CA GLY A 294 -17.09 -5.46 26.19
C GLY A 294 -16.70 -6.19 27.47
N LYS A 295 -15.58 -6.90 27.49
CA LYS A 295 -15.16 -7.75 28.62
C LYS A 295 -14.49 -7.01 29.77
N ARG A 296 -13.99 -5.81 29.56
CA ARG A 296 -13.26 -5.01 30.59
C ARG A 296 -13.66 -3.55 30.53
N ARG A 297 -13.80 -2.92 31.71
CA ARG A 297 -13.63 -1.46 31.82
C ARG A 297 -12.14 -1.19 31.65
N VAL A 298 -11.68 -1.14 30.41
CA VAL A 298 -10.29 -0.80 30.11
C VAL A 298 -10.23 0.70 29.91
N PRO A 299 -9.71 1.48 30.87
CA PRO A 299 -9.54 2.93 30.72
C PRO A 299 -8.57 3.31 29.60
N GLU A 300 -7.88 2.33 29.03
CA GLU A 300 -6.70 2.49 28.18
C GLU A 300 -6.96 2.25 26.68
N ILE A 301 -8.18 1.84 26.29
CA ILE A 301 -8.47 1.67 24.85
C ILE A 301 -8.64 3.05 24.22
N HIS A 302 -7.78 3.34 23.30
CA HIS A 302 -7.78 4.63 22.61
C HIS A 302 -9.07 4.80 21.79
N PRO A 303 -9.83 5.91 21.95
CA PRO A 303 -11.14 6.09 21.29
C PRO A 303 -11.10 5.93 19.77
N ILE A 304 -9.99 6.33 19.14
CA ILE A 304 -9.83 6.23 17.68
C ILE A 304 -9.76 4.79 17.19
N ARG A 305 -9.21 3.86 17.99
CA ARG A 305 -9.14 2.43 17.67
C ARG A 305 -10.52 1.76 17.72
N ILE A 306 -11.39 2.23 18.62
CA ILE A 306 -12.80 1.80 18.62
C ILE A 306 -13.49 2.23 17.34
N MET A 307 -13.23 3.46 16.88
CA MET A 307 -13.78 3.94 15.60
C MET A 307 -13.26 3.12 14.42
N TYR A 308 -12.00 2.71 14.42
CA TYR A 308 -11.47 1.82 13.38
C TYR A 308 -12.22 0.49 13.31
N LEU A 309 -12.49 -0.16 14.46
CA LEU A 309 -13.30 -1.38 14.49
C LEU A 309 -14.72 -1.16 13.95
N GLU A 310 -15.35 -0.03 14.27
CA GLU A 310 -16.67 0.31 13.76
C GLU A 310 -16.65 0.53 12.26
N ILE A 311 -15.63 1.23 11.74
CA ILE A 311 -15.47 1.47 10.30
C ILE A 311 -15.29 0.13 9.56
N GLU A 312 -14.37 -0.71 10.03
CA GLU A 312 -14.14 -2.02 9.41
C GLU A 312 -15.40 -2.90 9.44
N ALA A 313 -16.15 -2.86 10.53
CA ALA A 313 -17.43 -3.57 10.61
C ALA A 313 -18.46 -3.04 9.61
N LEU A 314 -18.48 -1.73 9.36
CA LEU A 314 -19.35 -1.13 8.34
C LEU A 314 -18.89 -1.52 6.93
N LEU A 315 -17.58 -1.53 6.66
CA LEU A 315 -17.02 -1.98 5.40
C LEU A 315 -17.32 -3.46 5.13
N ALA A 316 -17.19 -4.31 6.14
CA ALA A 316 -17.50 -5.74 6.04
C ALA A 316 -19.01 -6.04 5.81
N ASN A 317 -19.90 -5.08 6.06
CA ASN A 317 -21.34 -5.16 5.82
C ASN A 317 -21.80 -4.27 4.66
N ASP A 318 -20.89 -3.86 3.79
CA ASP A 318 -21.13 -3.03 2.59
C ASP A 318 -21.83 -1.68 2.88
N ASN A 319 -21.73 -1.20 4.12
CA ASN A 319 -22.28 0.10 4.51
C ASN A 319 -21.28 1.24 4.28
N TYR A 320 -20.90 1.44 3.05
CA TYR A 320 -19.84 2.37 2.64
C TYR A 320 -20.13 3.83 2.97
N SER A 321 -21.39 4.26 2.87
CA SER A 321 -21.76 5.65 3.19
C SER A 321 -21.50 5.97 4.66
N LYS A 322 -21.88 5.08 5.55
CA LYS A 322 -21.67 5.26 6.98
C LYS A 322 -20.21 5.06 7.38
N ALA A 323 -19.50 4.15 6.71
CA ALA A 323 -18.06 3.98 6.88
C ALA A 323 -17.31 5.28 6.54
N ASN A 324 -17.65 5.94 5.43
CA ASN A 324 -17.05 7.21 5.05
C ASN A 324 -17.34 8.33 6.07
N GLU A 325 -18.58 8.41 6.59
CA GLU A 325 -18.93 9.37 7.64
C GLU A 325 -18.08 9.17 8.92
N TYR A 326 -17.84 7.92 9.30
CA TYR A 326 -17.00 7.60 10.46
C TYR A 326 -15.51 7.87 10.19
N LEU A 327 -15.03 7.66 8.96
CA LEU A 327 -13.67 8.04 8.55
C LEU A 327 -13.44 9.54 8.68
N GLU A 328 -14.37 10.37 8.20
CA GLU A 328 -14.29 11.82 8.34
C GLU A 328 -14.27 12.26 9.81
N LYS A 329 -15.08 11.62 10.66
CA LYS A 329 -15.07 11.87 12.11
C LYS A 329 -13.75 11.46 12.76
N SER A 330 -13.18 10.32 12.34
CA SER A 330 -11.89 9.85 12.85
C SER A 330 -10.75 10.79 12.48
N GLU A 331 -10.76 11.31 11.25
CA GLU A 331 -9.78 12.29 10.76
C GLU A 331 -9.83 13.59 11.58
N LEU A 332 -11.04 14.15 11.76
CA LEU A 332 -11.23 15.34 12.59
C LEU A 332 -10.80 15.10 14.04
N MET A 333 -11.03 13.91 14.59
CA MET A 333 -10.58 13.54 15.91
C MET A 333 -9.06 13.44 15.99
N ALA A 334 -8.42 12.78 15.00
CA ALA A 334 -6.97 12.66 14.95
C ALA A 334 -6.29 14.02 14.84
N ILE A 335 -6.77 14.89 13.97
CA ILE A 335 -6.27 16.26 13.81
C ILE A 335 -6.43 17.06 15.12
N ARG A 336 -7.58 16.93 15.78
CA ARG A 336 -7.84 17.64 17.03
C ARG A 336 -6.99 17.18 18.20
N LEU A 337 -6.73 15.87 18.30
CA LEU A 337 -5.97 15.29 19.42
C LEU A 337 -4.46 15.40 19.20
N TYR A 338 -3.99 15.22 17.95
CA TYR A 338 -2.57 15.04 17.65
C TYR A 338 -2.01 16.01 16.60
N GLY A 339 -2.86 16.84 15.99
CA GLY A 339 -2.47 17.80 14.95
C GLY A 339 -2.54 17.26 13.53
N GLU A 340 -2.28 18.16 12.55
CA GLU A 340 -2.40 17.88 11.11
C GLU A 340 -1.37 16.87 10.58
N ASN A 341 -0.33 16.57 11.34
CA ASN A 341 0.72 15.61 10.97
C ASN A 341 0.67 14.34 11.85
N SER A 342 -0.50 14.02 12.38
CA SER A 342 -0.69 12.86 13.25
C SER A 342 -0.36 11.55 12.55
N PRO A 343 0.36 10.61 13.21
CA PRO A 343 0.55 9.24 12.71
C PRO A 343 -0.77 8.51 12.42
N GLU A 344 -1.84 8.85 13.15
CA GLU A 344 -3.17 8.26 12.96
C GLU A 344 -3.76 8.61 11.59
N LEU A 345 -3.35 9.72 10.97
CA LEU A 345 -3.78 10.08 9.61
C LEU A 345 -3.27 9.09 8.56
N SER A 346 -2.12 8.49 8.78
CA SER A 346 -1.62 7.39 7.94
C SER A 346 -2.61 6.21 7.93
N MET A 347 -3.05 5.75 9.11
CA MET A 347 -4.02 4.66 9.23
C MET A 347 -5.38 5.03 8.62
N ILE A 348 -5.84 6.26 8.83
CA ILE A 348 -7.12 6.75 8.27
C ILE A 348 -7.06 6.78 6.74
N SER A 349 -5.94 7.23 6.16
CA SER A 349 -5.73 7.23 4.71
C SER A 349 -5.67 5.81 4.15
N TYR A 350 -5.06 4.87 4.88
CA TYR A 350 -5.06 3.46 4.50
C TYR A 350 -6.47 2.85 4.50
N ILE A 351 -7.28 3.08 5.54
CA ILE A 351 -8.67 2.59 5.59
C ILE A 351 -9.50 3.26 4.48
N ARG A 352 -9.25 4.53 4.17
CA ARG A 352 -9.89 5.23 3.05
C ARG A 352 -9.51 4.62 1.70
N TYR A 353 -8.27 4.21 1.53
CA TYR A 353 -7.84 3.42 0.38
C TYR A 353 -8.67 2.14 0.24
N GLU A 354 -8.81 1.35 1.31
CA GLU A 354 -9.62 0.13 1.31
C GLU A 354 -11.10 0.40 0.95
N LEU A 355 -11.67 1.46 1.50
CA LEU A 355 -13.03 1.87 1.14
C LEU A 355 -13.17 2.12 -0.35
N TYR A 356 -12.23 2.86 -0.95
CA TYR A 356 -12.29 3.20 -2.37
C TYR A 356 -11.99 2.00 -3.27
N VAL A 357 -11.15 1.06 -2.84
CA VAL A 357 -10.95 -0.22 -3.54
C VAL A 357 -12.27 -1.01 -3.60
N ARG A 358 -12.98 -1.13 -2.47
CA ARG A 358 -14.27 -1.83 -2.40
C ARG A 358 -15.36 -1.15 -3.24
N LEU A 359 -15.32 0.17 -3.33
CA LEU A 359 -16.21 0.95 -4.20
C LEU A 359 -15.82 0.90 -5.69
N GLY A 360 -14.69 0.30 -6.05
CA GLY A 360 -14.17 0.28 -7.43
C GLY A 360 -13.68 1.65 -7.92
N MET A 361 -13.37 2.57 -6.99
CA MET A 361 -12.91 3.92 -7.30
C MET A 361 -11.38 3.97 -7.44
N SER A 362 -10.82 3.30 -8.46
CA SER A 362 -9.38 3.09 -8.63
C SER A 362 -8.54 4.37 -8.48
N ARG A 363 -9.00 5.49 -8.99
CA ARG A 363 -8.26 6.76 -8.90
C ARG A 363 -8.24 7.34 -7.48
N LYS A 364 -9.37 7.31 -6.78
CA LYS A 364 -9.45 7.75 -5.39
C LYS A 364 -8.70 6.81 -4.45
N SER A 365 -8.68 5.52 -4.74
CA SER A 365 -7.88 4.58 -3.97
C SER A 365 -6.39 4.88 -4.09
N ILE A 366 -5.90 5.17 -5.29
CA ILE A 366 -4.51 5.60 -5.51
C ILE A 366 -4.20 6.92 -4.78
N GLU A 367 -5.11 7.91 -4.84
CA GLU A 367 -4.95 9.17 -4.12
C GLU A 367 -4.87 8.92 -2.59
N ALA A 368 -5.78 8.13 -2.03
CA ALA A 368 -5.78 7.79 -0.61
C ALA A 368 -4.53 6.98 -0.20
N TYR A 369 -4.05 6.08 -1.05
CA TYR A 369 -2.81 5.34 -0.79
C TYR A 369 -1.58 6.25 -0.87
N ARG A 370 -1.57 7.25 -1.75
CA ARG A 370 -0.53 8.28 -1.80
C ARG A 370 -0.50 9.09 -0.51
N ASP A 371 -1.66 9.52 -0.01
CA ASP A 371 -1.76 10.21 1.28
C ASP A 371 -1.21 9.32 2.42
N TYR A 372 -1.52 8.02 2.41
CA TYR A 372 -0.94 7.05 3.35
C TYR A 372 0.58 7.02 3.26
N VAL A 373 1.16 6.93 2.06
CA VAL A 373 2.61 6.93 1.84
C VAL A 373 3.24 8.24 2.32
N ASP A 374 2.62 9.39 2.02
CA ASP A 374 3.11 10.71 2.42
C ASP A 374 3.08 10.88 3.95
N PHE A 375 1.99 10.49 4.62
CA PHE A 375 1.90 10.50 6.08
C PHE A 375 2.85 9.51 6.73
N THR A 376 3.03 8.34 6.16
CA THR A 376 3.98 7.33 6.62
C THR A 376 5.40 7.84 6.48
N HIS A 377 5.73 8.41 5.33
CA HIS A 377 7.03 9.05 5.09
C HIS A 377 7.29 10.16 6.11
N PHE A 378 6.33 11.04 6.31
CA PHE A 378 6.47 12.16 7.26
C PHE A 378 6.71 11.68 8.70
N ASN A 379 5.99 10.65 9.14
CA ASN A 379 6.02 10.18 10.53
C ASN A 379 7.09 9.12 10.79
N TYR A 380 7.35 8.22 9.83
CA TYR A 380 8.17 7.03 10.03
C TYR A 380 9.36 6.91 9.07
N GLY A 381 9.48 7.81 8.11
CA GLY A 381 10.53 7.78 7.11
C GLY A 381 10.12 7.15 5.77
N PHE A 382 10.96 7.35 4.77
CA PHE A 382 10.74 6.89 3.42
C PHE A 382 10.80 5.36 3.33
N SER A 383 9.78 4.75 2.73
CA SER A 383 9.68 3.30 2.54
C SER A 383 9.59 2.98 1.05
N PRO A 384 10.66 2.44 0.44
CA PRO A 384 10.60 1.93 -0.93
C PRO A 384 9.55 0.85 -1.12
N ALA A 385 9.28 0.03 -0.08
CA ALA A 385 8.24 -1.00 -0.11
C ALA A 385 6.84 -0.39 -0.29
N ASP A 386 6.50 0.66 0.48
CA ASP A 386 5.21 1.35 0.33
C ASP A 386 5.08 2.03 -1.03
N LEU A 387 6.17 2.61 -1.55
CA LEU A 387 6.20 3.16 -2.91
C LEU A 387 6.02 2.08 -3.98
N SER A 388 6.63 0.93 -3.81
CA SER A 388 6.47 -0.20 -4.74
C SER A 388 5.00 -0.65 -4.80
N VAL A 389 4.32 -0.76 -3.66
CA VAL A 389 2.88 -1.06 -3.60
C VAL A 389 2.05 0.03 -4.27
N LEU A 390 2.39 1.30 -4.06
CA LEU A 390 1.74 2.42 -4.75
C LEU A 390 1.90 2.33 -6.27
N TYR A 391 3.11 2.09 -6.73
CA TYR A 391 3.38 1.96 -8.17
C TYR A 391 2.69 0.73 -8.77
N SER A 392 2.68 -0.41 -8.09
CA SER A 392 1.92 -1.59 -8.50
C SER A 392 0.42 -1.28 -8.63
N SER A 393 -0.18 -0.60 -7.65
CA SER A 393 -1.59 -0.19 -7.71
C SER A 393 -1.89 0.75 -8.88
N ILE A 394 -0.94 1.62 -9.24
CA ILE A 394 -1.04 2.49 -10.41
C ILE A 394 -0.95 1.66 -11.70
N VAL A 395 -0.01 0.72 -11.79
CA VAL A 395 0.16 -0.18 -12.93
C VAL A 395 -1.12 -0.99 -13.17
N ASP A 396 -1.65 -1.62 -12.13
CA ASP A 396 -2.90 -2.40 -12.22
C ASP A 396 -4.06 -1.54 -12.72
N SER A 397 -4.21 -0.34 -12.15
CA SER A 397 -5.24 0.62 -12.57
C SER A 397 -5.05 1.10 -14.01
N CYS A 398 -3.82 1.24 -14.48
CA CYS A 398 -3.52 1.60 -15.87
C CYS A 398 -3.84 0.45 -16.81
N ASN A 399 -3.43 -0.77 -16.47
CA ASN A 399 -3.69 -1.96 -17.27
C ASN A 399 -5.18 -2.25 -17.41
N GLU A 400 -5.97 -2.11 -16.34
CA GLU A 400 -7.44 -2.22 -16.38
C GLU A 400 -8.10 -1.25 -17.38
N ARG A 401 -7.45 -0.14 -17.70
CA ARG A 401 -7.96 0.91 -18.59
C ARG A 401 -7.35 0.89 -19.98
N GLY A 402 -6.37 0.01 -20.23
CA GLY A 402 -5.61 -0.03 -21.48
C GLY A 402 -4.52 1.03 -21.59
N SER A 403 -4.15 1.72 -20.50
CA SER A 403 -3.10 2.74 -20.47
C SER A 403 -1.70 2.13 -20.33
N TYR A 404 -1.33 1.27 -21.26
CA TYR A 404 -0.13 0.44 -21.17
C TYR A 404 1.18 1.22 -21.13
N CYS A 405 1.27 2.36 -21.81
CA CYS A 405 2.49 3.17 -21.78
C CYS A 405 2.70 3.82 -20.40
N THR A 406 1.63 4.29 -19.75
CA THR A 406 1.71 4.81 -18.40
C THR A 406 2.06 3.69 -17.40
N ALA A 407 1.49 2.49 -17.58
CA ALA A 407 1.85 1.33 -16.80
C ALA A 407 3.35 1.05 -16.91
N ALA A 408 3.91 1.00 -18.12
CA ALA A 408 5.34 0.75 -18.36
C ALA A 408 6.26 1.76 -17.65
N ILE A 409 5.89 3.05 -17.61
CA ILE A 409 6.67 4.07 -16.87
C ILE A 409 6.71 3.77 -15.37
N TYR A 410 5.61 3.34 -14.77
CA TYR A 410 5.58 3.00 -13.35
C TYR A 410 6.22 1.65 -13.06
N GLU A 411 6.17 0.70 -13.98
CA GLU A 411 6.94 -0.55 -13.92
C GLU A 411 8.45 -0.28 -13.94
N GLU A 412 8.93 0.61 -14.81
CA GLU A 412 10.33 1.04 -14.84
C GLU A 412 10.73 1.69 -13.50
N ARG A 413 9.92 2.61 -12.97
CA ARG A 413 10.16 3.23 -11.66
C ARG A 413 10.18 2.20 -10.52
N MET A 414 9.32 1.20 -10.59
CA MET A 414 9.30 0.10 -9.62
C MET A 414 10.58 -0.74 -9.76
N GLN A 415 11.03 -1.03 -10.98
CA GLN A 415 12.31 -1.70 -11.23
C GLN A 415 13.49 -0.90 -10.69
N ASP A 416 13.50 0.42 -10.85
CA ASP A 416 14.52 1.30 -10.30
C ASP A 416 14.59 1.24 -8.77
N LEU A 417 13.45 1.18 -8.09
CA LEU A 417 13.41 0.99 -6.63
C LEU A 417 14.06 -0.34 -6.21
N HIS A 418 13.99 -1.34 -7.07
CA HIS A 418 14.49 -2.68 -6.82
C HIS A 418 15.90 -2.92 -7.34
N SER A 419 16.34 -2.23 -8.42
CA SER A 419 17.61 -2.49 -9.12
C SER A 419 18.85 -2.22 -8.29
N ASP A 420 18.75 -1.32 -7.34
CA ASP A 420 19.86 -1.02 -6.43
C ASP A 420 19.96 -1.98 -5.22
N SER A 421 19.01 -2.91 -5.04
CA SER A 421 19.19 -3.99 -4.10
C SER A 421 20.10 -5.02 -4.76
N ASP A 422 21.34 -5.19 -4.28
CA ASP A 422 22.27 -6.28 -4.68
C ASP A 422 21.67 -7.69 -4.40
N ASN A 423 20.39 -7.75 -4.17
CA ASN A 423 19.72 -8.94 -3.73
C ASN A 423 18.82 -9.54 -4.79
N ALA A 424 19.17 -10.74 -5.15
CA ALA A 424 18.26 -11.74 -5.68
C ALA A 424 16.98 -11.97 -4.80
N SER A 425 16.89 -11.32 -3.67
CA SER A 425 15.78 -11.43 -2.70
C SER A 425 14.63 -10.46 -2.98
N PHE A 426 14.17 -10.38 -4.23
CA PHE A 426 12.81 -9.91 -4.47
C PHE A 426 11.84 -10.80 -3.72
N ALA A 427 10.83 -10.18 -3.08
CA ALA A 427 9.72 -10.90 -2.50
C ALA A 427 9.26 -12.00 -3.46
N PRO A 428 9.16 -13.26 -3.03
CA PRO A 428 8.79 -14.36 -3.91
C PRO A 428 7.53 -14.07 -4.70
N GLY A 429 6.52 -13.43 -4.07
CA GLY A 429 5.30 -13.01 -4.74
C GLY A 429 5.53 -12.00 -5.88
N VAL A 430 6.41 -11.03 -5.68
CA VAL A 430 6.75 -10.03 -6.72
C VAL A 430 7.49 -10.69 -7.87
N ARG A 431 8.47 -11.54 -7.58
CA ARG A 431 9.20 -12.30 -8.61
C ARG A 431 8.28 -13.19 -9.43
N PHE A 432 7.32 -13.83 -8.74
CA PHE A 432 6.33 -14.67 -9.38
C PHE A 432 5.48 -13.87 -10.39
N PHE A 433 4.85 -12.78 -9.96
CA PHE A 433 4.02 -11.96 -10.85
C PHE A 433 4.83 -11.26 -11.95
N LYS A 434 6.08 -10.87 -11.67
CA LYS A 434 6.98 -10.36 -12.70
C LYS A 434 7.22 -11.40 -13.79
N ALA A 435 7.52 -12.64 -13.43
CA ALA A 435 7.68 -13.71 -14.40
C ALA A 435 6.41 -13.94 -15.24
N LEU A 436 5.21 -13.88 -14.62
CA LEU A 436 3.95 -13.98 -15.36
C LEU A 436 3.69 -12.78 -16.28
N THR A 437 4.07 -11.57 -15.88
CA THR A 437 3.97 -10.37 -16.72
C THR A 437 4.90 -10.49 -17.94
N GLU A 438 6.12 -10.96 -17.74
CA GLU A 438 7.07 -11.22 -18.82
C GLU A 438 6.58 -12.34 -19.75
N ALA A 439 5.91 -13.38 -19.21
CA ALA A 439 5.24 -14.40 -20.00
C ALA A 439 4.11 -13.81 -20.84
N SER A 440 3.28 -12.95 -20.26
CA SER A 440 2.20 -12.24 -20.97
C SER A 440 2.74 -11.39 -22.12
N ASN A 441 3.79 -10.62 -21.87
CA ASN A 441 4.44 -9.79 -22.88
C ASN A 441 5.00 -10.64 -24.02
N SER A 442 5.68 -11.74 -23.70
CA SER A 442 6.19 -12.67 -24.70
C SER A 442 5.05 -13.29 -25.53
N LEU A 443 3.93 -13.60 -24.89
CA LEU A 443 2.75 -14.15 -25.56
C LEU A 443 2.10 -13.16 -26.54
N THR A 444 2.06 -11.88 -26.20
CA THR A 444 1.55 -10.82 -27.09
C THR A 444 2.45 -10.60 -28.32
N HIS A 445 3.75 -10.88 -28.19
CA HIS A 445 4.71 -10.81 -29.30
C HIS A 445 4.89 -12.15 -30.03
N TYR A 446 4.07 -13.17 -29.71
CA TYR A 446 4.13 -14.50 -30.27
C TYR A 446 5.45 -15.26 -30.06
N ASP A 447 6.22 -14.87 -29.03
CA ASP A 447 7.43 -15.58 -28.59
C ASP A 447 7.08 -16.67 -27.58
N TYR A 448 6.64 -17.80 -28.08
CA TYR A 448 6.15 -18.89 -27.25
C TYR A 448 7.24 -19.61 -26.44
N GLU A 449 8.49 -19.63 -26.93
CA GLU A 449 9.61 -20.26 -26.20
C GLU A 449 9.98 -19.43 -24.96
N LEU A 450 10.08 -18.12 -25.12
CA LEU A 450 10.36 -17.20 -24.02
C LEU A 450 9.18 -17.15 -23.03
N CYS A 451 7.95 -17.17 -23.51
CA CYS A 451 6.76 -17.27 -22.66
C CYS A 451 6.81 -18.52 -21.77
N ALA A 452 7.13 -19.70 -22.36
CA ALA A 452 7.23 -20.94 -21.60
C ALA A 452 8.36 -20.91 -20.56
N ALA A 453 9.50 -20.28 -20.86
CA ALA A 453 10.59 -20.11 -19.91
C ALA A 453 10.15 -19.27 -18.69
N HIS A 454 9.47 -18.15 -18.91
CA HIS A 454 8.96 -17.30 -17.81
C HIS A 454 7.87 -18.01 -16.99
N ILE A 455 7.02 -18.82 -17.58
CA ILE A 455 6.04 -19.64 -16.85
C ILE A 455 6.76 -20.66 -15.95
N GLU A 456 7.85 -21.27 -16.41
CA GLU A 456 8.62 -22.23 -15.62
C GLU A 456 9.37 -21.53 -14.47
N ASP A 457 9.87 -20.32 -14.68
CA ASP A 457 10.43 -19.50 -13.61
C ASP A 457 9.37 -19.21 -12.54
N ALA A 458 8.16 -18.79 -12.93
CA ALA A 458 7.06 -18.58 -12.01
C ALA A 458 6.69 -19.87 -11.25
N ARG A 459 6.67 -21.00 -11.93
CA ARG A 459 6.42 -22.34 -11.35
C ARG A 459 7.45 -22.70 -10.29
N SER A 460 8.73 -22.48 -10.58
CA SER A 460 9.83 -22.75 -9.65
C SER A 460 9.71 -21.91 -8.38
N ILE A 461 9.36 -20.63 -8.51
CA ILE A 461 9.15 -19.73 -7.37
C ILE A 461 7.96 -20.18 -6.53
N PHE A 462 6.84 -20.54 -7.16
CA PHE A 462 5.65 -20.99 -6.44
C PHE A 462 5.90 -22.22 -5.60
N PHE A 463 6.40 -23.30 -6.21
CA PHE A 463 6.62 -24.57 -5.51
C PHE A 463 7.79 -24.55 -4.55
N GLY A 464 8.83 -23.74 -4.83
CA GLY A 464 10.03 -23.65 -4.00
C GLY A 464 9.90 -22.71 -2.80
N GLU A 465 9.12 -21.63 -2.94
CA GLU A 465 9.17 -20.54 -1.95
C GLU A 465 7.79 -20.11 -1.43
N ILE A 466 6.74 -20.11 -2.26
CA ILE A 466 5.43 -19.53 -1.89
C ILE A 466 4.50 -20.56 -1.24
N LYS A 467 4.46 -21.76 -1.79
CA LYS A 467 3.55 -22.82 -1.31
C LYS A 467 3.82 -23.12 0.17
N PRO A 468 2.82 -22.97 1.06
CA PRO A 468 3.02 -23.23 2.48
C PRO A 468 3.28 -24.71 2.77
N ASP A 469 4.15 -24.96 3.74
CA ASP A 469 4.39 -26.31 4.27
C ASP A 469 3.28 -26.73 5.25
N GLU A 470 3.25 -28.03 5.57
CA GLU A 470 2.21 -28.60 6.41
C GLU A 470 2.29 -28.12 7.87
N GLU A 471 3.49 -27.81 8.37
CA GLU A 471 3.71 -27.27 9.71
C GLU A 471 3.11 -25.87 9.84
N THR A 472 3.37 -25.02 8.85
CA THR A 472 2.78 -23.66 8.79
C THR A 472 1.25 -23.72 8.70
N LEU A 473 0.70 -24.65 7.90
CA LEU A 473 -0.75 -24.82 7.78
C LEU A 473 -1.40 -25.25 9.10
N GLU A 474 -0.80 -26.17 9.84
CA GLU A 474 -1.29 -26.57 11.15
C GLU A 474 -1.24 -25.40 12.16
N ALA A 475 -0.19 -24.56 12.11
CA ALA A 475 -0.06 -23.40 12.99
C ALA A 475 -1.15 -22.34 12.78
N ILE A 476 -1.64 -22.18 11.55
CA ILE A 476 -2.68 -21.19 11.22
C ILE A 476 -4.12 -21.73 11.32
N ARG A 477 -4.32 -23.02 11.44
CA ARG A 477 -5.67 -23.60 11.56
C ARG A 477 -6.55 -22.93 12.63
N PRO A 478 -6.02 -22.55 13.81
CA PRO A 478 -6.79 -21.84 14.83
C PRO A 478 -7.18 -20.41 14.43
N VAL A 479 -6.49 -19.79 13.49
CA VAL A 479 -6.86 -18.45 12.97
C VAL A 479 -8.27 -18.47 12.38
N PHE A 480 -8.64 -19.59 11.79
CA PHE A 480 -9.91 -19.84 11.11
C PHE A 480 -10.86 -20.72 11.93
N GLU A 481 -10.69 -20.78 13.26
CA GLU A 481 -11.52 -21.50 14.25
C GLU A 481 -11.75 -23.00 13.94
N GLY A 482 -10.78 -23.64 13.29
CA GLY A 482 -10.88 -25.04 12.88
C GLY A 482 -11.75 -25.27 11.64
N GLY A 483 -12.22 -24.21 10.99
CA GLY A 483 -12.82 -24.25 9.66
C GLY A 483 -11.80 -24.53 8.56
N ALA A 484 -12.23 -24.51 7.32
CA ALA A 484 -11.32 -24.60 6.18
C ALA A 484 -10.42 -23.37 6.13
N ILE A 485 -9.13 -23.59 5.90
CA ILE A 485 -8.19 -22.48 5.62
C ILE A 485 -8.60 -21.86 4.29
N PRO A 486 -8.79 -20.53 4.22
CA PRO A 486 -9.18 -19.88 2.96
C PRO A 486 -8.17 -20.13 1.84
N ASP A 487 -8.66 -20.30 0.63
CA ASP A 487 -7.87 -20.64 -0.56
C ASP A 487 -6.70 -19.68 -0.80
N PHE A 488 -6.89 -18.39 -0.57
CA PHE A 488 -5.85 -17.39 -0.78
C PHE A 488 -4.62 -17.63 0.12
N VAL A 489 -4.82 -18.15 1.34
CA VAL A 489 -3.74 -18.47 2.29
C VAL A 489 -2.95 -19.69 1.82
N MET A 490 -3.62 -20.61 1.12
CA MET A 490 -2.99 -21.81 0.52
C MET A 490 -2.11 -21.49 -0.69
N GLY A 491 -2.01 -20.22 -1.07
CA GLY A 491 -1.34 -19.84 -2.30
C GLY A 491 -2.11 -20.17 -3.56
N THR A 492 -3.40 -20.46 -3.45
CA THR A 492 -4.25 -20.87 -4.59
C THR A 492 -4.33 -19.78 -5.65
N VAL A 493 -4.24 -18.49 -5.26
CA VAL A 493 -4.19 -17.36 -6.19
C VAL A 493 -3.00 -17.48 -7.15
N TYR A 494 -1.82 -17.79 -6.60
CA TYR A 494 -0.59 -17.98 -7.39
C TYR A 494 -0.70 -19.24 -8.28
N ARG A 495 -1.19 -20.34 -7.73
CA ARG A 495 -1.39 -21.58 -8.50
C ARG A 495 -2.33 -21.37 -9.67
N ARG A 496 -3.47 -20.69 -9.43
CA ARG A 496 -4.44 -20.38 -10.47
C ARG A 496 -3.86 -19.46 -11.54
N ALA A 497 -3.20 -18.37 -11.14
CA ALA A 497 -2.56 -17.48 -12.08
C ALA A 497 -1.55 -18.21 -12.97
N LEU A 498 -0.76 -19.12 -12.39
CA LEU A 498 0.18 -19.95 -13.12
C LEU A 498 -0.53 -20.88 -14.13
N ALA A 499 -1.58 -21.57 -13.67
CA ALA A 499 -2.36 -22.48 -14.53
C ALA A 499 -3.07 -21.72 -15.67
N ASP A 500 -3.64 -20.57 -15.38
CA ASP A 500 -4.32 -19.73 -16.37
C ASP A 500 -3.37 -19.24 -17.46
N TRP A 501 -2.18 -18.76 -17.10
CA TRP A 501 -1.19 -18.29 -18.07
C TRP A 501 -0.56 -19.45 -18.87
N ASP A 502 -0.28 -20.58 -18.25
CA ASP A 502 0.20 -21.79 -18.96
C ASP A 502 -0.88 -22.30 -19.94
N PHE A 503 -2.14 -22.29 -19.51
CA PHE A 503 -3.27 -22.64 -20.37
C PHE A 503 -3.40 -21.69 -21.57
N GLU A 504 -3.40 -20.36 -21.34
CA GLU A 504 -3.53 -19.37 -22.42
C GLU A 504 -2.36 -19.46 -23.42
N ALA A 505 -1.14 -19.67 -22.93
CA ALA A 505 0.03 -19.85 -23.78
C ALA A 505 -0.13 -21.08 -24.69
N ARG A 506 -0.54 -22.22 -24.13
CA ARG A 506 -0.77 -23.45 -24.90
C ARG A 506 -1.93 -23.33 -25.90
N LEU A 507 -3.03 -22.69 -25.44
CA LEU A 507 -4.20 -22.48 -26.30
C LEU A 507 -3.88 -21.61 -27.53
N LYS A 508 -3.12 -20.50 -27.31
CA LYS A 508 -2.72 -19.61 -28.41
C LYS A 508 -1.67 -20.22 -29.33
N ARG A 509 -0.80 -21.09 -28.81
CA ARG A 509 0.19 -21.84 -29.59
C ARG A 509 -0.46 -22.94 -30.45
N GLY A 510 -1.65 -23.37 -30.06
CA GLY A 510 -2.35 -24.48 -30.71
C GLY A 510 -2.01 -25.85 -30.13
N ASP A 511 -1.36 -25.91 -28.98
CA ASP A 511 -0.97 -27.14 -28.28
C ASP A 511 -2.17 -27.69 -27.46
N TYR A 512 -3.28 -27.95 -28.14
CA TYR A 512 -4.56 -28.29 -27.51
C TYR A 512 -4.49 -29.54 -26.63
N ALA A 513 -3.72 -30.56 -27.05
CA ALA A 513 -3.55 -31.77 -26.28
C ALA A 513 -2.88 -31.54 -24.93
N GLU A 514 -1.86 -30.67 -24.89
CA GLU A 514 -1.17 -30.31 -23.67
C GLU A 514 -2.03 -29.38 -22.78
N ALA A 515 -2.77 -28.44 -23.41
CA ALA A 515 -3.73 -27.61 -22.69
C ALA A 515 -4.83 -28.46 -22.02
N ARG A 516 -5.30 -29.51 -22.71
CA ARG A 516 -6.27 -30.47 -22.18
C ARG A 516 -5.71 -31.25 -21.01
N THR A 517 -4.48 -31.75 -21.11
CA THR A 517 -3.81 -32.46 -20.02
C THR A 517 -3.69 -31.59 -18.80
N LEU A 518 -3.29 -30.32 -18.95
CA LEU A 518 -3.19 -29.35 -17.84
C LEU A 518 -4.54 -29.17 -17.13
N ILE A 519 -5.62 -28.99 -17.88
CA ILE A 519 -6.97 -28.85 -17.30
C ILE A 519 -7.43 -30.14 -16.61
N GLU A 520 -7.12 -31.31 -17.13
CA GLU A 520 -7.45 -32.59 -16.52
C GLU A 520 -6.69 -32.81 -15.20
N GLU A 521 -5.41 -32.42 -15.14
CA GLU A 521 -4.60 -32.46 -13.92
C GLU A 521 -5.17 -31.48 -12.86
N GLU A 522 -5.48 -30.25 -13.23
CA GLU A 522 -6.10 -29.29 -12.31
C GLU A 522 -7.48 -29.76 -11.83
N LEU A 523 -8.29 -30.36 -12.72
CA LEU A 523 -9.58 -30.93 -12.33
C LEU A 523 -9.48 -32.12 -11.38
N ALA A 524 -8.41 -32.90 -11.44
CA ALA A 524 -8.19 -34.02 -10.55
C ALA A 524 -7.87 -33.55 -9.11
N ASP A 525 -7.12 -32.46 -8.98
CA ASP A 525 -6.69 -31.92 -7.69
C ASP A 525 -7.70 -30.93 -7.09
N GLU A 526 -8.52 -30.28 -7.91
CA GLU A 526 -9.44 -29.22 -7.43
C GLU A 526 -10.64 -29.80 -6.68
N GLN A 527 -10.83 -29.39 -5.43
CA GLN A 527 -11.95 -29.78 -4.57
C GLN A 527 -13.13 -28.78 -4.62
N ASN A 528 -12.86 -27.54 -5.00
CA ASN A 528 -13.89 -26.51 -5.07
C ASN A 528 -14.79 -26.73 -6.29
N VAL A 529 -16.07 -26.92 -6.05
CA VAL A 529 -17.06 -27.20 -7.11
C VAL A 529 -17.14 -26.05 -8.13
N LYS A 530 -17.08 -24.80 -7.66
CA LYS A 530 -17.13 -23.63 -8.54
C LYS A 530 -15.94 -23.60 -9.48
N GLU A 531 -14.73 -23.83 -8.95
CA GLU A 531 -13.50 -23.84 -9.73
C GLU A 531 -13.47 -25.00 -10.74
N ARG A 532 -13.96 -26.17 -10.35
CA ARG A 532 -14.13 -27.30 -11.29
C ARG A 532 -15.03 -26.94 -12.47
N LEU A 533 -16.07 -26.14 -12.23
CA LEU A 533 -16.95 -25.67 -13.31
C LEU A 533 -16.23 -24.67 -14.21
N LEU A 534 -15.44 -23.74 -13.67
CA LEU A 534 -14.63 -22.80 -14.44
C LEU A 534 -13.57 -23.52 -15.30
N LEU A 535 -12.89 -24.52 -14.75
CA LEU A 535 -11.97 -25.38 -15.49
C LEU A 535 -12.70 -26.15 -16.64
N SER A 536 -13.93 -26.59 -16.40
CA SER A 536 -14.74 -27.22 -17.48
C SER A 536 -15.11 -26.21 -18.57
N VAL A 537 -15.22 -24.91 -18.27
CA VAL A 537 -15.37 -23.88 -19.31
C VAL A 537 -14.13 -23.83 -20.21
N GLN A 538 -12.94 -23.94 -19.61
CA GLN A 538 -11.69 -23.97 -20.37
C GLN A 538 -11.59 -25.20 -21.29
N GLN A 539 -12.11 -26.38 -20.87
CA GLN A 539 -12.22 -27.52 -21.77
C GLN A 539 -13.08 -27.20 -23.00
N GLY A 540 -14.23 -26.54 -22.82
CA GLY A 540 -15.08 -26.08 -23.91
C GLY A 540 -14.36 -25.12 -24.87
N ARG A 541 -13.47 -24.21 -24.34
CA ARG A 541 -12.63 -23.36 -25.21
C ARG A 541 -11.70 -24.19 -26.11
N ILE A 542 -11.10 -25.23 -25.54
CA ILE A 542 -10.24 -26.15 -26.33
C ILE A 542 -11.04 -26.80 -27.44
N ASP A 543 -12.20 -27.41 -27.13
CA ASP A 543 -13.05 -28.08 -28.10
C ASP A 543 -13.42 -27.15 -29.26
N ILE A 544 -13.79 -25.91 -28.97
CA ILE A 544 -14.13 -24.88 -29.96
C ILE A 544 -12.91 -24.55 -30.86
N LYS A 545 -11.74 -24.36 -30.25
CA LYS A 545 -10.49 -24.06 -30.97
C LYS A 545 -10.01 -25.24 -31.83
N GLU A 546 -10.25 -26.50 -31.43
CA GLU A 546 -10.01 -27.71 -32.22
C GLU A 546 -11.02 -27.88 -33.38
N GLY A 547 -12.07 -27.07 -33.41
CA GLY A 547 -13.09 -27.06 -34.46
C GLY A 547 -14.38 -27.79 -34.08
N ASP A 548 -14.47 -28.39 -32.90
CA ASP A 548 -15.70 -29.02 -32.38
C ASP A 548 -16.53 -28.01 -31.56
N THR A 549 -16.99 -26.98 -32.27
CA THR A 549 -17.77 -25.90 -31.69
C THR A 549 -19.03 -26.38 -30.99
N GLN A 550 -19.68 -27.40 -31.51
CA GLN A 550 -20.93 -27.91 -30.95
C GLN A 550 -20.71 -28.56 -29.59
N THR A 551 -19.70 -29.41 -29.44
CA THR A 551 -19.35 -30.07 -28.17
C THR A 551 -18.94 -29.06 -27.14
N GLY A 552 -18.13 -28.05 -27.49
CA GLY A 552 -17.73 -26.99 -26.56
C GLY A 552 -18.92 -26.18 -26.03
N ILE A 553 -19.85 -25.77 -26.89
CA ILE A 553 -21.05 -25.04 -26.47
C ILE A 553 -21.98 -25.93 -25.62
N GLU A 554 -22.15 -27.20 -25.95
CA GLU A 554 -22.95 -28.12 -25.13
C GLU A 554 -22.36 -28.31 -23.73
N LEU A 555 -21.03 -28.40 -23.65
CA LEU A 555 -20.32 -28.43 -22.37
C LEU A 555 -20.54 -27.16 -21.55
N TRP A 556 -20.46 -25.96 -22.14
CA TRP A 556 -20.75 -24.71 -21.48
C TRP A 556 -22.17 -24.63 -20.94
N TRP A 557 -23.16 -25.09 -21.69
CA TRP A 557 -24.54 -25.19 -21.20
C TRP A 557 -24.69 -26.19 -20.07
N ASP A 558 -23.93 -27.30 -20.09
CA ASP A 558 -23.92 -28.25 -18.99
C ASP A 558 -23.34 -27.64 -17.73
N VAL A 559 -22.25 -26.89 -17.86
CA VAL A 559 -21.64 -26.12 -16.72
C VAL A 559 -22.65 -25.16 -16.11
N VAL A 560 -23.35 -24.36 -16.90
CA VAL A 560 -24.38 -23.43 -16.41
C VAL A 560 -25.53 -24.17 -15.68
N ARG A 561 -25.96 -25.31 -16.20
CA ARG A 561 -27.02 -26.13 -15.57
C ARG A 561 -26.60 -26.71 -14.23
N ARG A 562 -25.33 -27.10 -14.11
CA ARG A 562 -24.74 -27.67 -12.87
C ARG A 562 -24.35 -26.62 -11.85
N ALA A 563 -24.21 -25.36 -12.27
CA ALA A 563 -23.85 -24.27 -11.38
C ALA A 563 -24.94 -24.06 -10.32
N ASP A 564 -24.53 -23.95 -9.06
CA ASP A 564 -25.41 -23.53 -7.98
C ASP A 564 -26.02 -22.15 -8.29
N ALA A 565 -27.23 -21.92 -7.77
CA ALA A 565 -27.91 -20.65 -7.97
C ALA A 565 -27.07 -19.45 -7.55
N SER A 566 -26.24 -19.59 -6.51
CA SER A 566 -25.35 -18.52 -6.00
C SER A 566 -24.21 -18.12 -6.95
N TRP A 567 -23.75 -18.99 -7.86
CA TRP A 567 -22.63 -18.72 -8.77
C TRP A 567 -23.03 -18.59 -10.24
N ARG A 568 -24.29 -18.85 -10.58
CA ARG A 568 -24.74 -18.93 -11.97
C ARG A 568 -24.50 -17.65 -12.75
N PHE A 569 -24.64 -16.48 -12.10
CA PHE A 569 -24.32 -15.20 -12.71
C PHE A 569 -22.85 -15.12 -13.14
N GLU A 570 -21.94 -15.42 -12.22
CA GLU A 570 -20.48 -15.30 -12.49
C GLU A 570 -20.05 -16.28 -13.59
N ILE A 571 -20.48 -17.53 -13.51
CA ILE A 571 -20.14 -18.57 -14.50
C ILE A 571 -20.71 -18.22 -15.87
N ALA A 572 -21.96 -17.84 -15.98
CA ALA A 572 -22.57 -17.47 -17.25
C ALA A 572 -21.93 -16.19 -17.83
N LYS A 573 -21.59 -15.21 -17.00
CA LYS A 573 -20.81 -14.01 -17.40
C LYS A 573 -19.45 -14.39 -17.97
N PHE A 574 -18.73 -15.28 -17.30
CA PHE A 574 -17.42 -15.75 -17.74
C PHE A 574 -17.49 -16.46 -19.10
N ILE A 575 -18.45 -17.37 -19.26
CA ILE A 575 -18.68 -18.07 -20.54
C ILE A 575 -19.03 -17.06 -21.65
N ALA A 576 -19.86 -16.06 -21.35
CA ALA A 576 -20.22 -15.02 -22.31
C ALA A 576 -18.98 -14.24 -22.80
N GLY A 577 -18.03 -13.93 -21.90
CA GLY A 577 -16.73 -13.36 -22.26
C GLY A 577 -15.93 -14.27 -23.18
N CYS A 578 -15.78 -15.54 -22.82
CA CYS A 578 -15.09 -16.54 -23.66
C CYS A 578 -15.73 -16.68 -25.05
N ALA A 579 -17.06 -16.69 -25.11
CA ALA A 579 -17.79 -16.77 -26.37
C ALA A 579 -17.56 -15.51 -27.24
N ALA A 580 -17.49 -14.32 -26.63
CA ALA A 580 -17.18 -13.08 -27.33
C ALA A 580 -15.76 -13.09 -27.90
N GLU A 581 -14.77 -13.54 -27.15
CA GLU A 581 -13.37 -13.71 -27.60
C GLU A 581 -13.22 -14.71 -28.77
N LEU A 582 -14.06 -15.74 -28.79
CA LEU A 582 -14.08 -16.72 -29.82
C LEU A 582 -14.99 -16.34 -30.99
N GLU A 583 -15.43 -15.09 -31.05
CA GLU A 583 -16.33 -14.57 -32.11
C GLU A 583 -17.68 -15.27 -32.20
N LEU A 584 -18.08 -16.02 -31.17
CA LEU A 584 -19.37 -16.69 -31.03
C LEU A 584 -20.42 -15.73 -30.47
N GLN A 585 -20.72 -14.70 -31.19
CA GLN A 585 -21.52 -13.58 -30.71
C GLN A 585 -22.96 -13.95 -30.34
N SER A 586 -23.59 -14.89 -31.05
CA SER A 586 -24.94 -15.38 -30.74
C SER A 586 -24.99 -16.05 -29.37
N GLU A 587 -23.99 -16.85 -29.10
CA GLU A 587 -23.79 -17.59 -27.87
C GLU A 587 -23.46 -16.62 -26.72
N ALA A 588 -22.58 -15.64 -26.98
CA ALA A 588 -22.25 -14.57 -26.01
C ALA A 588 -23.52 -13.84 -25.57
N ILE A 589 -24.41 -13.47 -26.50
CA ILE A 589 -25.71 -12.85 -26.16
C ILE A 589 -26.53 -13.76 -25.26
N LEU A 590 -26.68 -15.04 -25.60
CA LEU A 590 -27.46 -15.98 -24.80
C LEU A 590 -26.90 -16.19 -23.39
N PHE A 591 -25.58 -16.27 -23.27
CA PHE A 591 -24.96 -16.41 -21.93
C PHE A 591 -25.03 -15.14 -21.11
N TYR A 592 -24.93 -13.93 -21.68
CA TYR A 592 -25.21 -12.69 -20.96
C TYR A 592 -26.66 -12.61 -20.52
N GLU A 593 -27.62 -12.98 -21.37
CA GLU A 593 -29.03 -13.05 -20.98
C GLU A 593 -29.26 -14.03 -19.83
N THR A 594 -28.59 -15.19 -19.88
CA THR A 594 -28.66 -16.20 -18.83
C THR A 594 -28.05 -15.67 -17.51
N ALA A 595 -26.91 -14.98 -17.58
CA ALA A 595 -26.28 -14.37 -16.42
C ALA A 595 -27.21 -13.33 -15.74
N LEU A 596 -27.80 -12.44 -16.53
CA LEU A 596 -28.70 -11.39 -16.04
C LEU A 596 -30.06 -11.92 -15.55
N GLN A 597 -30.43 -13.14 -15.89
CA GLN A 597 -31.65 -13.81 -15.39
C GLN A 597 -31.37 -14.70 -14.17
N ALA A 598 -30.10 -14.90 -13.80
CA ALA A 598 -29.74 -15.73 -12.66
C ALA A 598 -30.16 -15.09 -11.33
N GLU A 599 -30.67 -15.91 -10.41
CA GLU A 599 -31.04 -15.44 -9.05
C GLU A 599 -29.86 -14.82 -8.30
N SER A 600 -28.63 -15.33 -8.54
CA SER A 600 -27.40 -14.82 -7.94
C SER A 600 -27.01 -13.41 -8.41
N MET A 601 -27.63 -12.90 -9.46
CA MET A 601 -27.38 -11.52 -9.91
C MET A 601 -27.63 -10.48 -8.79
N ILE A 602 -28.59 -10.74 -7.89
CA ILE A 602 -28.90 -9.84 -6.77
C ILE A 602 -27.79 -9.76 -5.72
N TYR A 603 -26.89 -10.75 -5.70
CA TYR A 603 -25.73 -10.81 -4.81
C TYR A 603 -24.43 -10.41 -5.52
N ALA A 604 -24.49 -10.13 -6.83
CA ALA A 604 -23.34 -9.71 -7.59
C ALA A 604 -22.79 -8.37 -7.09
N LYS A 605 -21.46 -8.24 -7.04
CA LYS A 605 -20.83 -6.93 -6.79
C LYS A 605 -21.35 -5.96 -7.85
N THR A 606 -21.73 -4.77 -7.44
CA THR A 606 -22.34 -3.76 -8.35
C THR A 606 -21.44 -3.44 -9.53
N LYS A 607 -20.12 -3.41 -9.32
CA LYS A 607 -19.12 -3.23 -10.39
C LYS A 607 -19.19 -4.38 -11.41
N ASP A 608 -19.24 -5.62 -10.97
CA ASP A 608 -19.28 -6.80 -11.85
C ASP A 608 -20.56 -6.84 -12.69
N LEU A 609 -21.68 -6.47 -12.08
CA LEU A 609 -22.95 -6.35 -12.78
C LEU A 609 -22.91 -5.22 -13.81
N ALA A 610 -22.37 -4.06 -13.47
CA ALA A 610 -22.22 -2.93 -14.38
C ALA A 610 -21.31 -3.25 -15.57
N VAL A 611 -20.20 -3.96 -15.34
CA VAL A 611 -19.30 -4.44 -16.40
C VAL A 611 -20.03 -5.43 -17.31
N ALA A 612 -20.77 -6.40 -16.74
CA ALA A 612 -21.54 -7.36 -17.53
C ALA A 612 -22.59 -6.67 -18.42
N LEU A 613 -23.34 -5.70 -17.88
CA LEU A 613 -24.30 -4.91 -18.63
C LEU A 613 -23.65 -4.13 -19.75
N ARG A 614 -22.51 -3.50 -19.50
CA ARG A 614 -21.73 -2.76 -20.50
C ARG A 614 -21.27 -3.69 -21.63
N SER A 615 -20.56 -4.77 -21.31
CA SER A 615 -20.03 -5.69 -22.34
C SER A 615 -21.16 -6.34 -23.16
N TYR A 616 -22.29 -6.63 -22.52
CA TYR A 616 -23.46 -7.10 -23.23
C TYR A 616 -24.04 -6.03 -24.17
N ALA A 617 -24.09 -4.76 -23.71
CA ALA A 617 -24.55 -3.65 -24.52
C ALA A 617 -23.66 -3.44 -25.78
N GLU A 618 -22.34 -3.56 -25.63
CA GLU A 618 -21.37 -3.47 -26.74
C GLU A 618 -21.66 -4.52 -27.80
N ILE A 619 -21.84 -5.78 -27.40
CA ILE A 619 -22.17 -6.87 -28.35
C ILE A 619 -23.52 -6.61 -29.05
N LEU A 620 -24.53 -6.17 -28.31
CA LEU A 620 -25.83 -5.85 -28.92
C LEU A 620 -25.76 -4.69 -29.92
N GLN A 621 -24.91 -3.71 -29.67
CA GLN A 621 -24.70 -2.59 -30.59
C GLN A 621 -24.12 -3.07 -31.92
N THR A 622 -23.09 -3.95 -31.88
CA THR A 622 -22.51 -4.54 -33.10
C THR A 622 -23.52 -5.39 -33.88
N TYR A 623 -24.53 -5.94 -33.17
CA TYR A 623 -25.64 -6.68 -33.78
C TYR A 623 -26.81 -5.80 -34.23
N GLY A 624 -26.69 -4.49 -34.18
CA GLY A 624 -27.73 -3.55 -34.58
C GLY A 624 -28.94 -3.49 -33.65
N ARG A 625 -28.85 -4.04 -32.42
CA ARG A 625 -29.91 -3.98 -31.41
C ARG A 625 -29.74 -2.72 -30.53
N GLN A 626 -29.71 -1.57 -31.18
CA GLN A 626 -29.35 -0.29 -30.56
C GLN A 626 -30.20 0.07 -29.32
N GLN A 627 -31.54 -0.08 -29.42
CA GLN A 627 -32.42 0.32 -28.31
C GLN A 627 -32.10 -0.47 -27.01
N LYS A 628 -31.93 -1.78 -27.12
CA LYS A 628 -31.61 -2.62 -25.95
C LYS A 628 -30.19 -2.34 -25.42
N SER A 629 -29.25 -2.08 -26.30
CA SER A 629 -27.91 -1.64 -25.93
C SER A 629 -27.92 -0.35 -25.13
N ASP A 630 -28.67 0.66 -25.59
CA ASP A 630 -28.79 1.94 -24.91
C ASP A 630 -29.40 1.82 -23.51
N GLU A 631 -30.44 0.98 -23.38
CA GLU A 631 -31.08 0.67 -22.09
C GLU A 631 -30.08 0.03 -21.10
N LEU A 632 -29.22 -0.88 -21.57
CA LEU A 632 -28.21 -1.55 -20.75
C LEU A 632 -27.07 -0.61 -20.33
N PHE A 633 -26.58 0.25 -21.23
CA PHE A 633 -25.63 1.28 -20.87
C PHE A 633 -26.17 2.23 -19.80
N GLN A 634 -27.43 2.63 -19.93
CA GLN A 634 -28.09 3.47 -18.92
C GLN A 634 -28.17 2.78 -17.58
N GLN A 635 -28.56 1.50 -17.53
CA GLN A 635 -28.61 0.71 -16.30
C GLN A 635 -27.23 0.57 -15.66
N ALA A 636 -26.19 0.28 -16.44
CA ALA A 636 -24.82 0.22 -15.95
C ALA A 636 -24.39 1.56 -15.32
N ILE A 637 -24.66 2.68 -15.98
CA ILE A 637 -24.35 4.02 -15.50
C ILE A 637 -25.10 4.35 -14.21
N GLU A 638 -26.39 3.98 -14.08
CA GLU A 638 -27.17 4.20 -12.87
C GLU A 638 -26.62 3.42 -11.68
N LEU A 639 -26.23 2.15 -11.89
CA LEU A 639 -25.57 1.33 -10.87
C LEU A 639 -24.24 1.94 -10.40
N LEU A 640 -23.39 2.34 -11.36
CA LEU A 640 -22.09 2.95 -11.07
C LEU A 640 -22.25 4.31 -10.34
N LYS A 641 -23.28 5.09 -10.68
CA LYS A 641 -23.60 6.31 -9.93
C LYS A 641 -24.08 6.03 -8.51
N ALA A 642 -24.88 4.98 -8.30
CA ALA A 642 -25.35 4.61 -6.98
C ALA A 642 -24.23 4.19 -6.04
N THR A 643 -23.12 3.63 -6.59
CA THR A 643 -21.92 3.27 -5.84
C THR A 643 -20.84 4.38 -5.83
N HIS A 644 -21.15 5.56 -6.36
CA HIS A 644 -20.21 6.66 -6.50
C HIS A 644 -18.94 6.32 -7.32
N ASP A 645 -18.99 5.27 -8.13
CA ASP A 645 -17.90 4.90 -9.05
C ASP A 645 -17.87 5.86 -10.26
N ARG A 646 -17.23 6.99 -10.04
CA ARG A 646 -17.14 8.06 -11.03
C ARG A 646 -16.36 7.64 -12.28
N ASP A 647 -15.30 6.86 -12.09
CA ASP A 647 -14.46 6.40 -13.19
C ASP A 647 -15.19 5.35 -14.02
N GLY A 648 -15.90 4.43 -13.39
CA GLY A 648 -16.76 3.48 -14.09
C GLY A 648 -17.87 4.17 -14.91
N VAL A 649 -18.46 5.22 -14.37
CA VAL A 649 -19.45 6.05 -15.11
C VAL A 649 -18.82 6.70 -16.35
N ALA A 650 -17.60 7.25 -16.21
CA ALA A 650 -16.89 7.86 -17.34
C ALA A 650 -16.59 6.84 -18.45
N LEU A 651 -16.05 5.68 -18.07
CA LEU A 651 -15.78 4.59 -19.01
C LEU A 651 -17.06 4.11 -19.70
N ALA A 652 -18.16 3.93 -18.98
CA ALA A 652 -19.41 3.49 -19.57
C ALA A 652 -19.94 4.53 -20.59
N PHE A 653 -19.84 5.84 -20.30
CA PHE A 653 -20.16 6.86 -21.28
C PHE A 653 -19.23 6.86 -22.49
N TRP A 654 -17.93 6.62 -22.26
CA TRP A 654 -16.95 6.56 -23.34
C TRP A 654 -17.25 5.39 -24.31
N TYR A 655 -17.36 4.15 -23.78
CA TYR A 655 -17.69 2.98 -24.59
C TYR A 655 -19.02 3.16 -25.32
N TRP A 656 -20.02 3.73 -24.67
CA TRP A 656 -21.29 4.00 -25.33
C TRP A 656 -21.15 5.05 -26.43
N GLY A 657 -20.39 6.12 -26.17
CA GLY A 657 -20.17 7.20 -27.14
C GLY A 657 -19.34 6.80 -28.34
N SER A 658 -18.32 5.93 -28.17
CA SER A 658 -17.48 5.42 -29.27
C SER A 658 -18.26 4.61 -30.31
N MET A 659 -19.42 4.10 -29.91
CA MET A 659 -20.31 3.32 -30.79
C MET A 659 -21.43 4.15 -31.42
N LYS A 660 -21.50 5.44 -31.13
CA LYS A 660 -22.49 6.37 -31.65
C LYS A 660 -21.90 7.29 -32.70
N GLN A 661 -22.78 8.05 -33.35
CA GLN A 661 -22.38 9.03 -34.37
C GLN A 661 -23.03 10.39 -34.09
N ASP A 662 -22.50 11.43 -34.72
CA ASP A 662 -23.04 12.78 -34.67
C ASP A 662 -23.22 13.34 -33.25
N HIS A 663 -24.37 13.94 -32.99
CA HIS A 663 -24.68 14.59 -31.72
C HIS A 663 -24.77 13.63 -30.50
N GLU A 664 -25.10 12.38 -30.72
CA GLU A 664 -25.14 11.40 -29.66
C GLU A 664 -23.73 11.08 -29.17
N ALA A 665 -22.78 10.86 -30.10
CA ALA A 665 -21.38 10.65 -29.78
C ALA A 665 -20.81 11.86 -29.01
N GLU A 666 -21.01 13.08 -29.55
CA GLU A 666 -20.59 14.30 -28.88
C GLU A 666 -21.11 14.43 -27.45
N PHE A 667 -22.41 14.18 -27.25
CA PHE A 667 -23.03 14.29 -25.93
C PHE A 667 -22.45 13.28 -24.95
N LEU A 668 -22.28 12.02 -25.35
CA LEU A 668 -21.78 10.95 -24.50
C LEU A 668 -20.29 11.14 -24.17
N MET A 669 -19.47 11.50 -25.20
CA MET A 669 -18.05 11.78 -25.01
C MET A 669 -17.82 13.00 -24.11
N SER A 670 -18.59 14.06 -24.25
CA SER A 670 -18.50 15.22 -23.35
C SER A 670 -18.80 14.86 -21.92
N ARG A 671 -19.73 13.93 -21.68
CA ARG A 671 -20.04 13.39 -20.36
C ARG A 671 -18.93 12.50 -19.83
N ALA A 672 -18.37 11.60 -20.65
CA ALA A 672 -17.23 10.78 -20.27
C ALA A 672 -16.08 11.65 -19.76
N ILE A 673 -15.67 12.64 -20.55
CA ILE A 673 -14.63 13.60 -20.18
C ILE A 673 -14.99 14.32 -18.87
N LYS A 674 -16.22 14.83 -18.71
CA LYS A 674 -16.65 15.52 -17.49
C LYS A 674 -16.59 14.66 -16.22
N TYR A 675 -16.91 13.38 -16.32
CA TYR A 675 -16.82 12.46 -15.17
C TYR A 675 -15.38 12.07 -14.87
N TRP A 676 -14.53 11.98 -15.91
CA TRP A 676 -13.13 11.60 -15.80
C TRP A 676 -12.22 12.79 -15.45
N ASP A 677 -12.56 14.01 -15.95
CA ASP A 677 -11.71 15.19 -15.90
C ASP A 677 -11.38 15.61 -14.47
N ARG A 678 -10.10 15.58 -14.18
CA ARG A 678 -9.49 16.11 -12.96
C ARG A 678 -8.27 16.91 -13.34
N GLU A 679 -8.11 18.05 -12.73
CA GLU A 679 -7.02 18.98 -13.02
C GLU A 679 -5.65 18.32 -12.80
N GLY A 680 -4.85 18.34 -13.84
CA GLY A 680 -3.41 18.13 -13.83
C GLY A 680 -2.96 16.68 -14.04
N VAL A 681 -1.97 16.53 -14.94
CA VAL A 681 -1.11 15.39 -15.21
C VAL A 681 -1.56 14.49 -16.37
N PHE A 682 -0.57 14.00 -17.11
CA PHE A 682 -0.67 13.06 -18.21
C PHE A 682 -1.70 11.95 -17.93
N ASP A 683 -2.72 11.87 -18.75
CA ASP A 683 -3.79 10.90 -18.61
C ASP A 683 -4.14 10.35 -19.99
N GLU A 684 -3.64 9.16 -20.27
CA GLU A 684 -3.82 8.48 -21.56
C GLU A 684 -5.30 8.21 -21.87
N THR A 685 -6.06 7.74 -20.87
CA THR A 685 -7.49 7.49 -21.05
C THR A 685 -8.24 8.78 -21.40
N LEU A 686 -7.92 9.88 -20.71
CA LEU A 686 -8.49 11.18 -21.02
C LEU A 686 -8.02 11.71 -22.39
N SER A 687 -6.79 11.40 -22.79
CA SER A 687 -6.27 11.69 -24.13
C SER A 687 -7.11 10.99 -25.20
N HIS A 688 -7.31 9.68 -25.06
CA HIS A 688 -8.16 8.92 -25.99
C HIS A 688 -9.61 9.42 -26.05
N MET A 689 -10.21 9.72 -24.89
CA MET A 689 -11.54 10.31 -24.84
C MET A 689 -11.60 11.67 -25.58
N ASN A 690 -10.59 12.52 -25.42
CA ASN A 690 -10.52 13.80 -26.13
C ASN A 690 -10.28 13.63 -27.63
N ARG A 691 -9.48 12.63 -28.04
CA ARG A 691 -9.30 12.27 -29.46
C ARG A 691 -10.63 11.91 -30.10
N GLU A 692 -11.35 10.98 -29.53
CA GLU A 692 -12.65 10.54 -30.08
C GLU A 692 -13.68 11.65 -30.03
N TYR A 693 -13.63 12.50 -29.01
CA TYR A 693 -14.47 13.70 -28.96
C TYR A 693 -14.14 14.70 -30.07
N ALA A 694 -12.85 14.87 -30.40
CA ALA A 694 -12.43 15.72 -31.52
C ALA A 694 -12.97 15.19 -32.86
N LEU A 695 -12.89 13.86 -33.08
CA LEU A 695 -13.44 13.23 -34.27
C LEU A 695 -14.96 13.41 -34.37
N ALA A 696 -15.69 13.20 -33.26
CA ALA A 696 -17.15 13.42 -33.24
C ALA A 696 -17.55 14.86 -33.50
N LEU A 697 -16.79 15.85 -33.03
CA LEU A 697 -16.99 17.28 -33.31
C LEU A 697 -16.65 17.63 -34.74
N GLY A 698 -15.56 17.05 -35.29
CA GLY A 698 -15.14 17.27 -36.69
C GLY A 698 -16.18 16.77 -37.68
N GLN A 699 -16.75 15.61 -37.46
CA GLN A 699 -17.84 15.03 -38.25
C GLN A 699 -19.08 15.98 -38.33
N GLN A 700 -19.29 16.77 -37.29
CA GLN A 700 -20.37 17.76 -37.25
C GLN A 700 -19.98 19.14 -37.78
N GLY A 701 -18.75 19.32 -38.26
CA GLY A 701 -18.23 20.59 -38.76
C GLY A 701 -17.89 21.60 -37.67
N LYS A 702 -17.83 21.21 -36.39
CA LYS A 702 -17.45 22.06 -35.23
C LYS A 702 -15.93 22.20 -35.13
N MET A 703 -15.27 22.68 -36.20
CA MET A 703 -13.81 22.65 -36.35
C MET A 703 -13.03 23.34 -35.21
N ASN A 704 -13.53 24.43 -34.64
CA ASN A 704 -12.80 25.11 -33.55
C ASN A 704 -12.80 24.29 -32.25
N GLU A 705 -13.90 23.64 -31.94
CA GLU A 705 -14.06 22.78 -30.77
C GLU A 705 -13.27 21.51 -30.97
N ALA A 706 -13.31 20.93 -32.19
CA ALA A 706 -12.50 19.74 -32.54
C ALA A 706 -11.01 20.01 -32.37
N ARG A 707 -10.49 21.15 -32.83
CA ARG A 707 -9.11 21.58 -32.62
C ARG A 707 -8.72 21.70 -31.15
N THR A 708 -9.64 22.21 -30.33
CA THR A 708 -9.39 22.35 -28.91
C THR A 708 -9.29 20.99 -28.24
N ALA A 709 -10.17 20.05 -28.56
CA ALA A 709 -10.16 18.71 -28.06
C ALA A 709 -8.92 17.92 -28.56
N ALA A 710 -8.56 18.05 -29.85
CA ALA A 710 -7.38 17.40 -30.42
C ALA A 710 -6.07 17.85 -29.72
N ARG A 711 -5.89 19.17 -29.54
CA ARG A 711 -4.72 19.69 -28.80
C ARG A 711 -4.68 19.18 -27.37
N ARG A 712 -5.83 19.15 -26.68
CA ARG A 712 -5.90 18.61 -25.34
C ARG A 712 -5.54 17.12 -25.29
N ALA A 713 -5.93 16.33 -26.32
CA ALA A 713 -5.54 14.93 -26.41
C ALA A 713 -4.01 14.77 -26.47
N VAL A 714 -3.34 15.55 -27.30
CA VAL A 714 -1.86 15.53 -27.43
C VAL A 714 -1.18 16.06 -26.16
N ASP A 715 -1.68 17.16 -25.59
CA ASP A 715 -1.12 17.76 -24.37
C ASP A 715 -1.20 16.81 -23.16
N LEU A 716 -2.22 15.95 -23.09
CA LEU A 716 -2.38 14.96 -22.03
C LEU A 716 -1.43 13.76 -22.16
N TYR A 717 -0.81 13.58 -23.32
CA TYR A 717 0.03 12.43 -23.62
C TYR A 717 1.30 12.80 -24.43
N PRO A 718 2.08 13.81 -24.01
CA PRO A 718 3.21 14.30 -24.77
C PRO A 718 4.36 13.28 -24.79
N GLY A 719 4.87 13.03 -25.99
CA GLY A 719 6.04 12.22 -26.23
C GLY A 719 5.83 10.70 -26.26
N CYS A 720 4.63 10.24 -25.95
CA CYS A 720 4.26 8.83 -25.99
C CYS A 720 3.09 8.53 -26.93
N TYR A 721 2.54 9.56 -27.59
CA TYR A 721 1.37 9.40 -28.45
C TYR A 721 1.76 8.58 -29.69
N PRO A 722 1.16 7.43 -29.95
CA PRO A 722 1.50 6.66 -31.13
C PRO A 722 1.18 7.44 -32.41
N ASP A 723 2.10 7.46 -33.38
CA ASP A 723 1.97 8.21 -34.62
C ASP A 723 0.61 8.01 -35.31
N TYR A 724 0.10 6.77 -35.34
CA TYR A 724 -1.19 6.47 -35.98
C TYR A 724 -2.39 7.12 -35.27
N LEU A 725 -2.30 7.40 -33.99
CA LEU A 725 -3.37 8.07 -33.24
C LEU A 725 -3.34 9.59 -33.48
N GLU A 726 -2.15 10.14 -33.68
CA GLU A 726 -1.96 11.54 -34.05
C GLU A 726 -2.41 11.78 -35.49
N GLU A 727 -2.13 10.88 -36.42
CA GLU A 727 -2.60 10.91 -37.81
C GLU A 727 -4.13 11.03 -37.91
N GLU A 728 -4.89 10.33 -37.04
CA GLU A 728 -6.35 10.36 -37.03
C GLU A 728 -6.94 11.75 -36.71
N ILE A 729 -6.23 12.56 -35.95
CA ILE A 729 -6.66 13.91 -35.55
C ILE A 729 -5.82 15.00 -36.18
N GLU A 730 -4.89 14.68 -37.08
CA GLU A 730 -3.98 15.63 -37.75
C GLU A 730 -4.71 16.82 -38.39
N GLU A 731 -5.85 16.57 -39.02
CA GLU A 731 -6.65 17.62 -39.66
C GLU A 731 -7.22 18.64 -38.68
N TYR A 732 -7.21 18.33 -37.36
CA TYR A 732 -7.70 19.21 -36.29
C TYR A 732 -6.56 19.86 -35.48
N LEU A 733 -5.32 19.39 -35.63
CA LEU A 733 -4.17 19.93 -34.94
C LEU A 733 -3.66 21.22 -35.64
#